data_c30e1190da3a9570828c84e2f75dc62c
#
_entry.id   c30e1190da3a9570828c84e2f75dc62c
#
_cell.length_a   1.000
_cell.length_b   1.000
_cell.length_c   1.000
_cell.angle_alpha   90.00
_cell.angle_beta   90.00
_cell.angle_gamma   90.00
#
_symmetry.space_group_name_H-M   'P 1'
#
loop_
_entity.id
_entity.type
_entity.pdbx_description
1 polymer ?
#
loop_
_entity_poly.entity_id
_entity_poly.type
_entity_poly.pdbx_seq_one_letter_code
_entity_poly.pdbx_strand_id
1 'polypeptide(L)'
;MSNKNQNIPLLPLRDVVIFPSVVTPLFVGREKSINALQAAMAGDKQIMLVAQKTAQQDDPKLGDLYPIGTLSTILQLIKLPDGTLKVLVEGNKRASIESLESSDDFMSVKVSSVEEEKDSEDSNHFLPSLKKQFQEYVKLTRKATPEVLNTVNAIDSLSRLTDTLVGHLSIDISQKQEILEMMSLTDRATRILEHLDSQLDLSKVEKKIRGRVKNQMEKSQKEYYLNEQMKALKKELGEIDEGEEVDQLEEKINEAGMTKEAQEKALTELQKYKMMSPMSAEASVVRGYIDWMLSIPWKKKSKIRSDLVKASDVLNEDHFGLEEVKERILEYLAVQKRVKKLKGPVLCLVGPPGVGKTSLGESIARATNREFVRMSLGGVRDEAEIRGHRRTYIGSMPGRILQKLSKSGVKNPLFLLDEIDKMGQDFRGDPASALLEVLDPEQNHTFNDHYLAVDYDLSDIMFVCTANSLNIPSALLDRMEIITLPGYTEDEKVNIAEKYLVDKQIKNNGLKKDELILSKNSIKDLIRYFTREAGVRALEREIAKICRKVVKKNASETKPKKITVKPNTLEDYCGVRKYDFGEAEEKDQIGQVTGLAWTQVGGELLTIEASSFTGKGKIIKTGKLGDVMQESIQAALSVVRSRSESLGIDPKFYEEQDIHIHVPEGATPKDGPSAGAAMATAFTSVLSKIPVRSDVAMTGEITLRGEVLKIGGLKEKLLAARRGGIKVVLIPEGNVRDLKEIPDNIKEDLDIKPVRWIDEVLDIVLTRQPIPWEKEESSDKVSTKKSRSKKSQAKAH
;
A
#
# COMPACT_ATOMS: atom_id res chain seq x y z
N MET A 1 12.62 30.10 -44.73
CA MET A 1 11.38 30.09 -45.55
C MET A 1 10.30 29.43 -44.68
N SER A 2 9.32 30.22 -44.30
CA SER A 2 8.23 29.85 -43.37
C SER A 2 7.31 28.83 -44.03
N ASN A 3 7.24 27.62 -43.50
CA ASN A 3 6.21 26.67 -43.84
C ASN A 3 4.95 26.99 -43.05
N LYS A 4 3.96 27.51 -43.79
CA LYS A 4 2.60 27.80 -43.36
C LYS A 4 1.87 26.56 -42.92
N ASN A 5 1.11 26.68 -41.79
CA ASN A 5 -0.17 26.01 -41.47
C ASN A 5 -0.54 24.78 -42.32
N GLN A 6 0.17 23.70 -42.24
CA GLN A 6 -0.29 22.41 -42.75
C GLN A 6 -0.87 21.61 -41.58
N ASN A 7 -2.12 21.11 -41.72
CA ASN A 7 -2.69 20.18 -40.82
C ASN A 7 -1.98 18.84 -40.98
N ILE A 8 -1.33 18.35 -39.94
CA ILE A 8 -0.58 17.10 -39.94
C ILE A 8 -1.41 16.01 -39.27
N PRO A 9 -1.53 14.80 -39.87
CA PRO A 9 -2.20 13.67 -39.24
C PRO A 9 -1.56 13.36 -37.90
N LEU A 10 -2.42 13.08 -36.86
CA LEU A 10 -2.01 12.78 -35.53
C LEU A 10 -2.19 11.28 -35.23
N LEU A 11 -1.21 10.65 -34.62
CA LEU A 11 -1.29 9.29 -34.10
C LEU A 11 -1.05 9.30 -32.57
N PRO A 12 -2.10 9.12 -31.77
CA PRO A 12 -1.99 8.98 -30.30
C PRO A 12 -1.37 7.62 -29.91
N LEU A 13 -0.32 7.64 -29.09
CA LEU A 13 0.42 6.47 -28.64
C LEU A 13 0.06 6.14 -27.19
N ARG A 14 -0.19 4.85 -26.87
CA ARG A 14 -0.61 4.42 -25.52
C ARG A 14 0.55 4.16 -24.57
N ASP A 15 1.60 3.54 -25.09
CA ASP A 15 2.63 2.88 -24.30
C ASP A 15 4.06 3.22 -24.71
N VAL A 16 4.21 4.16 -25.63
CA VAL A 16 5.53 4.55 -26.14
C VAL A 16 5.62 6.06 -26.37
N VAL A 17 6.80 6.61 -26.10
CA VAL A 17 7.20 7.98 -26.44
C VAL A 17 8.27 7.88 -27.51
N ILE A 18 8.08 8.59 -28.62
CA ILE A 18 9.02 8.63 -29.73
C ILE A 18 9.94 9.84 -29.60
N PHE A 19 11.22 9.61 -29.78
CA PHE A 19 12.24 10.65 -29.70
C PHE A 19 12.79 10.99 -31.08
N PRO A 20 13.29 12.21 -31.32
CA PRO A 20 13.99 12.57 -32.53
C PRO A 20 15.18 11.64 -32.81
N SER A 21 15.46 11.42 -34.11
CA SER A 21 16.55 10.55 -34.61
C SER A 21 16.48 9.08 -34.18
N VAL A 22 15.34 8.65 -33.63
CA VAL A 22 15.10 7.24 -33.24
C VAL A 22 14.13 6.60 -34.21
N VAL A 23 14.50 5.41 -34.72
CA VAL A 23 13.64 4.58 -35.57
C VAL A 23 12.92 3.54 -34.71
N THR A 24 11.58 3.55 -34.78
CA THR A 24 10.76 2.68 -33.91
C THR A 24 9.67 1.98 -34.70
N PRO A 25 9.49 0.65 -34.55
CA PRO A 25 8.34 -0.07 -35.10
C PRO A 25 7.12 0.14 -34.21
N LEU A 26 5.98 0.48 -34.79
CA LEU A 26 4.71 0.62 -34.12
C LEU A 26 3.68 -0.37 -34.69
N PHE A 27 2.80 -0.86 -33.80
CA PHE A 27 1.68 -1.70 -34.20
C PHE A 27 0.38 -0.92 -34.00
N VAL A 28 -0.37 -0.70 -35.06
CA VAL A 28 -1.55 0.17 -35.06
C VAL A 28 -2.77 -0.63 -35.51
N GLY A 29 -3.77 -0.70 -34.61
CA GLY A 29 -5.01 -1.46 -34.83
C GLY A 29 -6.29 -0.63 -34.75
N ARG A 30 -6.23 0.65 -34.27
CA ARG A 30 -7.43 1.50 -34.20
C ARG A 30 -7.77 2.07 -35.57
N GLU A 31 -9.04 2.09 -35.95
CA GLU A 31 -9.52 2.56 -37.26
C GLU A 31 -9.11 4.00 -37.56
N LYS A 32 -9.36 4.93 -36.65
CA LYS A 32 -8.93 6.34 -36.77
C LYS A 32 -7.41 6.50 -36.92
N SER A 33 -6.64 5.66 -36.23
CA SER A 33 -5.18 5.68 -36.34
C SER A 33 -4.68 5.07 -37.66
N ILE A 34 -5.37 4.07 -38.20
CA ILE A 34 -5.10 3.48 -39.51
C ILE A 34 -5.35 4.52 -40.58
N ASN A 35 -6.47 5.24 -40.49
CA ASN A 35 -6.84 6.29 -41.46
C ASN A 35 -5.85 7.46 -41.40
N ALA A 36 -5.38 7.87 -40.20
CA ALA A 36 -4.34 8.88 -40.06
C ALA A 36 -3.03 8.47 -40.76
N LEU A 37 -2.61 7.21 -40.64
CA LEU A 37 -1.43 6.68 -41.34
C LEU A 37 -1.61 6.65 -42.84
N GLN A 38 -2.78 6.27 -43.34
CA GLN A 38 -3.09 6.26 -44.78
C GLN A 38 -3.09 7.69 -45.34
N ALA A 39 -3.68 8.64 -44.61
CA ALA A 39 -3.65 10.05 -44.96
C ALA A 39 -2.22 10.60 -45.02
N ALA A 40 -1.38 10.28 -44.03
CA ALA A 40 0.03 10.64 -44.03
C ALA A 40 0.81 10.04 -45.22
N MET A 41 0.54 8.78 -45.56
CA MET A 41 1.18 8.10 -46.70
C MET A 41 0.76 8.67 -48.07
N ALA A 42 -0.46 9.19 -48.17
CA ALA A 42 -0.96 9.86 -49.38
C ALA A 42 -0.36 11.28 -49.56
N GLY A 43 0.16 11.88 -48.49
CA GLY A 43 0.84 13.19 -48.48
C GLY A 43 2.36 13.11 -48.36
N ASP A 44 2.96 13.94 -47.53
CA ASP A 44 4.41 14.09 -47.36
C ASP A 44 5.04 13.00 -46.48
N LYS A 45 4.30 11.96 -46.12
CA LYS A 45 4.68 10.87 -45.18
C LYS A 45 5.01 11.39 -43.77
N GLN A 46 4.60 12.62 -43.46
CA GLN A 46 4.78 13.18 -42.13
C GLN A 46 3.59 12.88 -41.22
N ILE A 47 3.85 12.54 -39.98
CA ILE A 47 2.85 12.24 -38.97
C ILE A 47 3.31 12.78 -37.59
N MET A 48 2.37 13.33 -36.86
CA MET A 48 2.64 13.74 -35.46
C MET A 48 2.37 12.58 -34.50
N LEU A 49 3.37 12.21 -33.72
CA LEU A 49 3.31 11.14 -32.72
C LEU A 49 3.32 11.75 -31.33
N VAL A 50 2.29 11.46 -30.56
CA VAL A 50 2.11 12.02 -29.21
C VAL A 50 1.64 10.93 -28.24
N ALA A 51 2.24 10.87 -27.05
CA ALA A 51 1.81 9.95 -26.01
C ALA A 51 0.52 10.41 -25.34
N GLN A 52 -0.31 9.45 -24.95
CA GLN A 52 -1.49 9.66 -24.13
C GLN A 52 -1.11 9.72 -22.65
N LYS A 53 -1.77 10.59 -21.86
CA LYS A 53 -1.62 10.63 -20.40
C LYS A 53 -2.19 9.38 -19.71
N THR A 54 -3.22 8.79 -20.30
CA THR A 54 -3.89 7.58 -19.78
C THR A 54 -4.04 6.58 -20.91
N ALA A 55 -3.44 5.39 -20.78
CA ALA A 55 -3.41 4.35 -21.81
C ALA A 55 -4.79 3.73 -22.11
N GLN A 56 -5.75 3.82 -21.19
CA GLN A 56 -7.05 3.16 -21.28
C GLN A 56 -8.08 3.90 -22.16
N GLN A 57 -7.78 5.10 -22.62
CA GLN A 57 -8.72 5.95 -23.34
C GLN A 57 -8.66 5.65 -24.84
N ASP A 58 -9.79 5.22 -25.43
CA ASP A 58 -9.87 4.82 -26.84
C ASP A 58 -9.94 6.02 -27.82
N ASP A 59 -10.61 7.10 -27.44
CA ASP A 59 -10.79 8.30 -28.25
C ASP A 59 -10.28 9.54 -27.45
N PRO A 60 -8.96 9.80 -27.43
CA PRO A 60 -8.38 10.86 -26.60
C PRO A 60 -8.69 12.24 -27.14
N LYS A 61 -9.05 13.17 -26.26
CA LYS A 61 -9.21 14.60 -26.56
C LYS A 61 -7.87 15.32 -26.34
N LEU A 62 -7.78 16.58 -26.73
CA LEU A 62 -6.55 17.39 -26.59
C LEU A 62 -6.01 17.39 -25.13
N GLY A 63 -6.89 17.43 -24.14
CA GLY A 63 -6.50 17.39 -22.71
C GLY A 63 -5.88 16.06 -22.25
N ASP A 64 -6.16 14.97 -22.96
CA ASP A 64 -5.69 13.62 -22.67
C ASP A 64 -4.34 13.29 -23.30
N LEU A 65 -3.86 14.19 -24.15
CA LEU A 65 -2.56 14.10 -24.81
C LEU A 65 -1.53 14.97 -24.11
N TYR A 66 -0.27 14.62 -24.26
CA TYR A 66 0.81 15.50 -23.85
C TYR A 66 0.98 16.66 -24.83
N PRO A 67 1.42 17.85 -24.37
CA PRO A 67 1.49 19.04 -25.22
C PRO A 67 2.60 18.99 -26.26
N ILE A 68 3.66 18.22 -26.00
CA ILE A 68 4.83 18.07 -26.88
C ILE A 68 4.92 16.64 -27.37
N GLY A 69 5.11 16.46 -28.64
CA GLY A 69 5.34 15.16 -29.26
C GLY A 69 6.45 15.28 -30.32
N THR A 70 6.55 14.27 -31.16
CA THR A 70 7.59 14.19 -32.19
C THR A 70 6.97 14.14 -33.57
N LEU A 71 7.32 15.13 -34.40
CA LEU A 71 7.03 15.09 -35.81
C LEU A 71 7.93 14.04 -36.47
N SER A 72 7.33 13.06 -37.11
CA SER A 72 8.00 11.85 -37.57
C SER A 72 7.71 11.59 -39.05
N THR A 73 8.61 10.86 -39.70
CA THR A 73 8.43 10.38 -41.08
C THR A 73 8.15 8.88 -41.09
N ILE A 74 7.18 8.44 -41.86
CA ILE A 74 6.86 7.02 -42.07
C ILE A 74 7.86 6.45 -43.10
N LEU A 75 8.70 5.52 -42.65
CA LEU A 75 9.69 4.82 -43.49
C LEU A 75 9.07 3.64 -44.24
N GLN A 76 8.28 2.82 -43.51
CA GLN A 76 7.68 1.61 -44.07
C GLN A 76 6.33 1.32 -43.39
N LEU A 77 5.38 0.81 -44.16
CA LEU A 77 4.08 0.40 -43.69
C LEU A 77 3.77 -1.02 -44.22
N ILE A 78 3.46 -1.95 -43.37
CA ILE A 78 3.16 -3.35 -43.69
C ILE A 78 1.82 -3.70 -43.06
N LYS A 79 0.90 -4.22 -43.82
CA LYS A 79 -0.39 -4.75 -43.35
C LYS A 79 -0.22 -6.19 -42.92
N LEU A 80 -0.59 -6.51 -41.68
CA LEU A 80 -0.56 -7.85 -41.12
C LEU A 80 -1.86 -8.63 -41.42
N PRO A 81 -1.85 -9.96 -41.37
CA PRO A 81 -3.02 -10.80 -41.68
C PRO A 81 -4.22 -10.58 -40.74
N ASP A 82 -3.98 -10.10 -39.51
CA ASP A 82 -5.00 -9.75 -38.51
C ASP A 82 -5.65 -8.38 -38.71
N GLY A 83 -5.26 -7.65 -39.76
CA GLY A 83 -5.76 -6.32 -40.06
C GLY A 83 -4.98 -5.18 -39.40
N THR A 84 -4.06 -5.44 -38.49
CA THR A 84 -3.19 -4.42 -37.85
C THR A 84 -2.13 -3.95 -38.84
N LEU A 85 -1.70 -2.68 -38.69
CA LEU A 85 -0.61 -2.09 -39.48
C LEU A 85 0.67 -2.08 -38.63
N LYS A 86 1.72 -2.68 -39.15
CA LYS A 86 3.08 -2.50 -38.65
C LYS A 86 3.74 -1.36 -39.40
N VAL A 87 4.09 -0.31 -38.68
CA VAL A 87 4.64 0.92 -39.24
C VAL A 87 6.03 1.16 -38.67
N LEU A 88 7.00 1.44 -39.54
CA LEU A 88 8.33 1.90 -39.12
C LEU A 88 8.37 3.41 -39.27
N VAL A 89 8.62 4.11 -38.16
CA VAL A 89 8.66 5.57 -38.10
C VAL A 89 10.02 6.04 -37.62
N GLU A 90 10.46 7.18 -38.19
CA GLU A 90 11.65 7.90 -37.74
C GLU A 90 11.24 9.25 -37.16
N GLY A 91 11.61 9.54 -35.94
CA GLY A 91 11.39 10.86 -35.33
C GLY A 91 12.30 11.89 -35.94
N ASN A 92 11.76 13.04 -36.34
CA ASN A 92 12.54 14.11 -36.96
C ASN A 92 12.87 15.22 -35.97
N LYS A 93 11.83 15.84 -35.37
CA LYS A 93 11.98 16.95 -34.43
C LYS A 93 10.82 17.05 -33.46
N ARG A 94 11.06 17.68 -32.31
CA ARG A 94 10.05 18.03 -31.34
C ARG A 94 9.08 19.06 -31.87
N ALA A 95 7.80 18.90 -31.60
CA ALA A 95 6.76 19.84 -31.96
C ALA A 95 5.70 19.95 -30.87
N SER A 96 5.19 21.15 -30.65
CA SER A 96 4.06 21.39 -29.76
C SER A 96 2.75 21.44 -30.56
N ILE A 97 1.66 20.94 -29.93
CA ILE A 97 0.32 20.96 -30.50
C ILE A 97 -0.31 22.31 -30.19
N GLU A 98 -0.69 23.08 -31.23
CA GLU A 98 -1.43 24.34 -31.09
C GLU A 98 -2.94 24.12 -31.04
N SER A 99 -3.45 23.33 -31.99
CA SER A 99 -4.87 22.99 -32.05
C SER A 99 -5.10 21.60 -32.62
N LEU A 100 -6.14 20.93 -32.12
CA LEU A 100 -6.60 19.63 -32.60
C LEU A 100 -7.83 19.85 -33.47
N GLU A 101 -7.81 19.35 -34.70
CA GLU A 101 -8.95 19.24 -35.57
C GLU A 101 -9.31 17.76 -35.72
N SER A 102 -10.46 17.37 -35.18
CA SER A 102 -10.98 16.00 -35.28
C SER A 102 -12.02 15.93 -36.38
N SER A 103 -11.77 15.10 -37.39
CA SER A 103 -12.79 14.66 -38.34
C SER A 103 -13.33 13.28 -37.88
N ASP A 104 -14.45 12.84 -38.49
CA ASP A 104 -14.99 11.51 -38.23
C ASP A 104 -14.00 10.39 -38.64
N ASP A 105 -13.12 10.67 -39.62
CA ASP A 105 -12.21 9.69 -40.17
C ASP A 105 -10.88 9.59 -39.42
N PHE A 106 -10.24 10.71 -39.04
CA PHE A 106 -8.96 10.74 -38.32
C PHE A 106 -8.70 12.08 -37.62
N MET A 107 -7.71 12.11 -36.72
CA MET A 107 -7.28 13.31 -36.00
C MET A 107 -6.15 14.02 -36.77
N SER A 108 -6.23 15.34 -36.88
CA SER A 108 -5.16 16.20 -37.42
C SER A 108 -4.84 17.36 -36.49
N VAL A 109 -3.59 17.81 -36.50
CA VAL A 109 -3.11 18.86 -35.60
C VAL A 109 -2.35 19.91 -36.34
N LYS A 110 -2.47 21.16 -35.87
CA LYS A 110 -1.54 22.23 -36.19
C LYS A 110 -0.41 22.19 -35.20
N VAL A 111 0.82 22.18 -35.71
CA VAL A 111 2.01 22.07 -34.88
C VAL A 111 2.92 23.26 -35.07
N SER A 112 3.55 23.69 -33.98
CA SER A 112 4.69 24.60 -34.01
C SER A 112 5.98 23.87 -33.70
N SER A 113 7.06 24.21 -34.42
CA SER A 113 8.36 23.63 -34.13
C SER A 113 8.91 24.18 -32.80
N VAL A 114 9.34 23.31 -31.93
CA VAL A 114 10.02 23.69 -30.70
C VAL A 114 11.51 23.83 -30.99
N GLU A 115 12.08 24.98 -30.64
CA GLU A 115 13.52 25.21 -30.78
C GLU A 115 14.24 24.59 -29.57
N GLU A 116 15.20 23.73 -29.86
CA GLU A 116 16.09 23.17 -28.85
C GLU A 116 17.33 24.05 -28.64
N GLU A 117 17.92 24.00 -27.47
CA GLU A 117 19.23 24.56 -27.20
C GLU A 117 20.27 23.90 -28.13
N LYS A 118 21.18 24.72 -28.71
CA LYS A 118 22.23 24.18 -29.57
C LYS A 118 23.36 23.58 -28.74
N ASP A 119 23.97 22.52 -29.27
CA ASP A 119 25.18 21.94 -28.69
C ASP A 119 26.24 23.04 -28.51
N SER A 120 26.70 23.22 -27.25
CA SER A 120 27.78 24.15 -26.88
C SER A 120 29.03 23.38 -26.45
N GLU A 121 30.21 24.04 -26.38
CA GLU A 121 31.42 23.37 -25.87
C GLU A 121 31.23 22.90 -24.41
N ASP A 122 30.49 23.67 -23.61
CA ASP A 122 30.19 23.32 -22.22
C ASP A 122 29.23 22.10 -22.09
N SER A 123 28.29 21.93 -23.01
CA SER A 123 27.39 20.79 -23.02
C SER A 123 28.06 19.47 -23.42
N ASN A 124 29.15 19.53 -24.20
CA ASN A 124 29.87 18.34 -24.68
C ASN A 124 30.62 17.58 -23.55
N HIS A 125 30.84 18.19 -22.38
CA HIS A 125 31.39 17.47 -21.22
C HIS A 125 30.55 16.31 -20.74
N PHE A 126 29.25 16.29 -21.02
CA PHE A 126 28.36 15.18 -20.66
C PHE A 126 28.49 13.94 -21.55
N LEU A 127 28.96 14.07 -22.81
CA LEU A 127 29.07 12.99 -23.77
C LEU A 127 29.88 11.76 -23.25
N PRO A 128 31.12 11.93 -22.72
CA PRO A 128 31.89 10.79 -22.24
C PRO A 128 31.24 10.10 -21.04
N SER A 129 30.63 10.89 -20.14
CA SER A 129 29.98 10.38 -18.92
C SER A 129 28.75 9.55 -19.25
N LEU A 130 27.88 10.05 -20.15
CA LEU A 130 26.68 9.34 -20.61
C LEU A 130 27.05 8.04 -21.34
N LYS A 131 28.01 8.07 -22.27
CA LYS A 131 28.49 6.88 -22.98
C LYS A 131 29.03 5.82 -22.02
N LYS A 132 29.85 6.23 -21.02
CA LYS A 132 30.43 5.34 -20.04
C LYS A 132 29.39 4.69 -19.14
N GLN A 133 28.50 5.50 -18.55
CA GLN A 133 27.45 4.99 -17.65
C GLN A 133 26.45 4.08 -18.40
N PHE A 134 26.10 4.41 -19.64
CA PHE A 134 25.25 3.55 -20.45
C PHE A 134 25.95 2.21 -20.78
N GLN A 135 27.25 2.20 -21.07
CA GLN A 135 27.99 0.95 -21.25
C GLN A 135 27.98 0.08 -20.00
N GLU A 136 28.11 0.67 -18.80
CA GLU A 136 28.00 -0.04 -17.52
C GLU A 136 26.57 -0.58 -17.33
N TYR A 137 25.55 0.22 -17.61
CA TYR A 137 24.14 -0.17 -17.56
C TYR A 137 23.86 -1.40 -18.44
N VAL A 138 24.30 -1.39 -19.69
CA VAL A 138 24.10 -2.51 -20.63
C VAL A 138 24.85 -3.75 -20.17
N LYS A 139 26.08 -3.63 -19.67
CA LYS A 139 26.86 -4.77 -19.12
C LYS A 139 26.18 -5.41 -17.91
N LEU A 140 25.51 -4.63 -17.07
CA LEU A 140 24.86 -5.12 -15.86
C LEU A 140 23.46 -5.70 -16.16
N THR A 141 22.68 -5.02 -16.98
CA THR A 141 21.28 -5.38 -17.24
C THR A 141 21.06 -6.36 -18.40
N ARG A 142 22.01 -6.44 -19.34
CA ARG A 142 21.94 -7.21 -20.59
C ARG A 142 20.69 -6.91 -21.45
N LYS A 143 20.14 -5.70 -21.31
CA LYS A 143 18.89 -5.31 -21.99
C LYS A 143 19.10 -4.71 -23.38
N ALA A 144 20.32 -4.42 -23.80
CA ALA A 144 20.64 -3.91 -25.13
C ALA A 144 21.66 -4.79 -25.84
N THR A 145 21.56 -4.86 -27.17
CA THR A 145 22.47 -5.64 -28.02
C THR A 145 23.82 -4.92 -28.20
N PRO A 146 24.89 -5.62 -28.55
CA PRO A 146 26.18 -5.00 -28.88
C PRO A 146 26.12 -3.95 -29.99
N GLU A 147 25.16 -4.09 -30.90
CA GLU A 147 24.93 -3.16 -32.02
C GLU A 147 24.47 -1.78 -31.51
N VAL A 148 23.61 -1.74 -30.48
CA VAL A 148 23.18 -0.51 -29.83
C VAL A 148 24.35 0.24 -29.19
N LEU A 149 25.29 -0.48 -28.55
CA LEU A 149 26.51 0.12 -27.99
C LEU A 149 27.39 0.75 -29.06
N ASN A 150 27.54 0.08 -30.22
CA ASN A 150 28.31 0.62 -31.33
C ASN A 150 27.66 1.90 -31.87
N THR A 151 26.33 1.92 -32.02
CA THR A 151 25.56 3.09 -32.45
C THR A 151 25.73 4.26 -31.46
N VAL A 152 25.56 4.02 -30.17
CA VAL A 152 25.70 5.04 -29.12
C VAL A 152 27.13 5.61 -29.09
N ASN A 153 28.16 4.76 -29.25
CA ASN A 153 29.55 5.23 -29.28
C ASN A 153 29.88 6.12 -30.48
N ALA A 154 29.18 5.92 -31.60
CA ALA A 154 29.39 6.68 -32.86
C ALA A 154 28.68 8.05 -32.88
N ILE A 155 27.84 8.35 -31.87
CA ILE A 155 27.13 9.65 -31.83
C ILE A 155 28.00 10.71 -31.15
N ASP A 156 28.18 11.85 -31.82
CA ASP A 156 28.99 12.97 -31.32
C ASP A 156 28.16 14.22 -30.97
N SER A 157 26.85 14.20 -31.16
CA SER A 157 25.93 15.25 -30.75
C SER A 157 25.25 14.89 -29.46
N LEU A 158 25.23 15.78 -28.45
CA LEU A 158 24.59 15.55 -27.17
C LEU A 158 23.07 15.40 -27.31
N SER A 159 22.42 16.23 -28.12
CA SER A 159 20.99 16.12 -28.41
C SER A 159 20.63 14.74 -28.93
N ARG A 160 21.33 14.28 -29.99
CA ARG A 160 21.10 12.97 -30.57
C ARG A 160 21.44 11.80 -29.63
N LEU A 161 22.48 11.96 -28.82
CA LEU A 161 22.86 10.93 -27.82
C LEU A 161 21.80 10.76 -26.77
N THR A 162 21.33 11.85 -26.16
CA THR A 162 20.31 11.83 -25.12
C THR A 162 19.01 11.19 -25.62
N ASP A 163 18.56 11.56 -26.81
CA ASP A 163 17.34 11.00 -27.41
C ASP A 163 17.45 9.50 -27.72
N THR A 164 18.63 9.07 -28.20
CA THR A 164 18.89 7.64 -28.45
C THR A 164 18.93 6.83 -27.14
N LEU A 165 19.58 7.36 -26.09
CA LEU A 165 19.73 6.66 -24.82
C LEU A 165 18.36 6.42 -24.15
N VAL A 166 17.48 7.43 -24.13
CA VAL A 166 16.16 7.31 -23.49
C VAL A 166 15.30 6.23 -24.14
N GLY A 167 15.43 6.03 -25.46
CA GLY A 167 14.76 4.94 -26.16
C GLY A 167 15.10 3.56 -25.60
N HIS A 168 16.30 3.38 -25.06
CA HIS A 168 16.79 2.09 -24.52
C HIS A 168 16.75 2.00 -22.99
N LEU A 169 16.32 3.06 -22.28
CA LEU A 169 16.15 3.03 -20.82
C LEU A 169 14.80 2.42 -20.42
N SER A 170 14.82 1.64 -19.35
CA SER A 170 13.61 1.07 -18.74
C SER A 170 13.06 2.04 -17.69
N ILE A 171 12.44 3.11 -18.15
CA ILE A 171 11.79 4.13 -17.35
C ILE A 171 10.33 4.29 -17.81
N ASP A 172 9.47 4.81 -16.93
CA ASP A 172 8.04 4.99 -17.21
C ASP A 172 7.76 6.01 -18.31
N ILE A 173 6.58 5.89 -18.94
CA ILE A 173 6.15 6.78 -20.04
C ILE A 173 6.16 8.25 -19.58
N SER A 174 5.69 8.53 -18.36
CA SER A 174 5.69 9.88 -17.79
C SER A 174 7.11 10.47 -17.69
N GLN A 175 8.09 9.67 -17.29
CA GLN A 175 9.49 10.09 -17.20
C GLN A 175 10.12 10.26 -18.58
N LYS A 176 9.79 9.38 -19.54
CA LYS A 176 10.21 9.56 -20.95
C LYS A 176 9.65 10.85 -21.53
N GLN A 177 8.39 11.12 -21.24
CA GLN A 177 7.73 12.34 -21.72
C GLN A 177 8.34 13.61 -21.09
N GLU A 178 8.62 13.59 -19.79
CA GLU A 178 9.33 14.67 -19.10
C GLU A 178 10.66 15.00 -19.80
N ILE A 179 11.44 13.97 -20.15
CA ILE A 179 12.71 14.15 -20.88
C ILE A 179 12.48 14.68 -22.30
N LEU A 180 11.41 14.26 -22.99
CA LEU A 180 11.05 14.80 -24.31
C LEU A 180 10.70 16.28 -24.26
N GLU A 181 10.07 16.73 -23.18
CA GLU A 181 9.64 18.12 -22.95
C GLU A 181 10.78 19.06 -22.51
N MET A 182 11.93 18.51 -22.06
CA MET A 182 13.10 19.29 -21.65
C MET A 182 13.81 19.88 -22.88
N MET A 183 13.87 21.21 -22.98
CA MET A 183 14.54 21.93 -24.07
C MET A 183 16.03 22.17 -23.81
N SER A 184 16.42 22.29 -22.54
CA SER A 184 17.82 22.41 -22.13
C SER A 184 18.53 21.05 -22.27
N LEU A 185 19.63 21.03 -23.03
CA LEU A 185 20.43 19.81 -23.23
C LEU A 185 21.15 19.38 -21.96
N THR A 186 21.58 20.34 -21.15
CA THR A 186 22.27 20.08 -19.87
C THR A 186 21.34 19.43 -18.85
N ASP A 187 20.10 19.93 -18.73
CA ASP A 187 19.11 19.37 -17.82
C ASP A 187 18.69 17.97 -18.27
N ARG A 188 18.49 17.76 -19.56
CA ARG A 188 18.19 16.46 -20.17
C ARG A 188 19.31 15.46 -19.91
N ALA A 189 20.57 15.84 -20.12
CA ALA A 189 21.73 14.99 -19.86
C ALA A 189 21.84 14.63 -18.37
N THR A 190 21.65 15.59 -17.47
CA THR A 190 21.66 15.40 -16.02
C THR A 190 20.56 14.42 -15.60
N ARG A 191 19.35 14.59 -16.11
CA ARG A 191 18.21 13.72 -15.79
C ARG A 191 18.44 12.28 -16.24
N ILE A 192 19.05 12.08 -17.40
CA ILE A 192 19.42 10.75 -17.89
C ILE A 192 20.51 10.12 -17.02
N LEU A 193 21.51 10.88 -16.58
CA LEU A 193 22.55 10.40 -15.68
C LEU A 193 21.97 9.97 -14.34
N GLU A 194 21.06 10.74 -13.74
CA GLU A 194 20.36 10.37 -12.50
C GLU A 194 19.61 9.04 -12.65
N HIS A 195 18.91 8.84 -13.76
CA HIS A 195 18.21 7.58 -14.05
C HIS A 195 19.18 6.41 -14.23
N LEU A 196 20.28 6.60 -14.93
CA LEU A 196 21.31 5.59 -15.12
C LEU A 196 21.96 5.20 -13.80
N ASP A 197 22.32 6.16 -12.94
CA ASP A 197 22.91 5.90 -11.62
C ASP A 197 21.96 5.13 -10.71
N SER A 198 20.69 5.54 -10.66
CA SER A 198 19.66 4.82 -9.90
C SER A 198 19.50 3.37 -10.35
N GLN A 199 19.47 3.12 -11.65
CA GLN A 199 19.35 1.77 -12.22
C GLN A 199 20.62 0.93 -12.01
N LEU A 200 21.80 1.53 -12.07
CA LEU A 200 23.08 0.90 -11.78
C LEU A 200 23.16 0.45 -10.32
N ASP A 201 22.71 1.28 -9.38
CA ASP A 201 22.73 0.96 -7.96
C ASP A 201 21.73 -0.15 -7.61
N LEU A 202 20.52 -0.13 -8.18
CA LEU A 202 19.55 -1.22 -8.07
C LEU A 202 20.15 -2.54 -8.60
N SER A 203 20.77 -2.51 -9.78
CA SER A 203 21.40 -3.69 -10.40
C SER A 203 22.59 -4.22 -9.59
N LYS A 204 23.38 -3.34 -8.96
CA LYS A 204 24.47 -3.73 -8.06
C LYS A 204 23.94 -4.41 -6.80
N VAL A 205 22.83 -3.92 -6.23
CA VAL A 205 22.16 -4.53 -5.07
C VAL A 205 21.60 -5.91 -5.44
N GLU A 206 20.91 -6.03 -6.57
CA GLU A 206 20.42 -7.32 -7.08
C GLU A 206 21.56 -8.33 -7.30
N LYS A 207 22.67 -7.88 -7.89
CA LYS A 207 23.85 -8.73 -8.12
C LYS A 207 24.50 -9.18 -6.80
N LYS A 208 24.56 -8.29 -5.78
CA LYS A 208 25.01 -8.65 -4.43
C LYS A 208 24.07 -9.68 -3.77
N ILE A 209 22.76 -9.52 -3.93
CA ILE A 209 21.77 -10.46 -3.39
C ILE A 209 21.91 -11.81 -4.10
N ARG A 210 21.93 -11.82 -5.45
CA ARG A 210 22.17 -13.05 -6.24
C ARG A 210 23.52 -13.69 -5.92
N GLY A 211 24.57 -12.89 -5.72
CA GLY A 211 25.89 -13.38 -5.30
C GLY A 211 25.87 -14.03 -3.91
N ARG A 212 25.14 -13.43 -2.94
CA ARG A 212 24.95 -14.04 -1.63
C ARG A 212 24.17 -15.35 -1.70
N VAL A 213 23.09 -15.36 -2.46
CA VAL A 213 22.28 -16.57 -2.69
C VAL A 213 23.11 -17.64 -3.39
N LYS A 214 23.88 -17.27 -4.43
CA LYS A 214 24.79 -18.18 -5.13
C LYS A 214 25.89 -18.72 -4.22
N ASN A 215 26.56 -17.87 -3.43
CA ASN A 215 27.56 -18.28 -2.46
C ASN A 215 26.99 -19.18 -1.35
N GLN A 216 25.72 -18.94 -0.96
CA GLN A 216 25.03 -19.78 0.00
C GLN A 216 24.65 -21.14 -0.61
N MET A 217 24.24 -21.14 -1.88
CA MET A 217 24.01 -22.38 -2.64
C MET A 217 25.33 -23.12 -2.90
N GLU A 218 26.41 -22.42 -3.31
CA GLU A 218 27.72 -23.01 -3.51
C GLU A 218 28.31 -23.55 -2.21
N LYS A 219 28.06 -22.89 -1.07
CA LYS A 219 28.46 -23.39 0.25
C LYS A 219 27.67 -24.64 0.61
N SER A 220 26.37 -24.65 0.38
CA SER A 220 25.54 -25.84 0.57
C SER A 220 25.89 -26.97 -0.40
N GLN A 221 26.18 -26.65 -1.67
CA GLN A 221 26.70 -27.64 -2.63
C GLN A 221 28.09 -28.17 -2.24
N LYS A 222 28.96 -27.29 -1.73
CA LYS A 222 30.29 -27.70 -1.29
C LYS A 222 30.24 -28.53 -0.01
N GLU A 223 29.35 -28.18 0.93
CA GLU A 223 29.06 -29.01 2.10
C GLU A 223 28.42 -30.35 1.71
N TYR A 224 27.50 -30.36 0.73
CA TYR A 224 26.98 -31.58 0.15
C TYR A 224 28.04 -32.39 -0.54
N TYR A 225 28.90 -31.75 -1.38
CA TYR A 225 29.99 -32.40 -2.09
C TYR A 225 31.08 -32.97 -1.13
N LEU A 226 31.37 -32.24 -0.06
CA LEU A 226 32.28 -32.70 1.00
C LEU A 226 31.67 -33.87 1.80
N ASN A 227 30.36 -33.82 2.06
CA ASN A 227 29.64 -34.94 2.67
C ASN A 227 29.60 -36.17 1.75
N GLU A 228 29.42 -35.98 0.43
CA GLU A 228 29.51 -37.08 -0.55
C GLU A 228 30.90 -37.62 -0.70
N GLN A 229 31.95 -36.73 -0.69
CA GLN A 229 33.34 -37.20 -0.64
C GLN A 229 33.66 -37.95 0.66
N MET A 230 33.14 -37.50 1.80
CA MET A 230 33.27 -38.21 3.06
C MET A 230 32.51 -39.56 3.02
N LYS A 231 31.36 -39.63 2.38
CA LYS A 231 30.63 -40.88 2.13
C LYS A 231 31.40 -41.83 1.19
N ALA A 232 31.97 -41.27 0.09
CA ALA A 232 32.79 -42.02 -0.83
C ALA A 232 34.05 -42.58 -0.18
N LEU A 233 34.71 -41.74 0.67
CA LEU A 233 35.88 -42.16 1.47
C LEU A 233 35.51 -43.21 2.53
N LYS A 234 34.33 -43.09 3.16
CA LYS A 234 33.79 -44.11 4.08
C LYS A 234 33.46 -45.42 3.36
N LYS A 235 33.01 -45.31 2.10
CA LYS A 235 32.73 -46.46 1.20
C LYS A 235 34.03 -47.16 0.79
N GLU A 236 35.10 -46.42 0.48
CA GLU A 236 36.43 -46.99 0.21
C GLU A 236 37.06 -47.61 1.45
N LEU A 237 36.69 -47.16 2.65
CA LEU A 237 37.06 -47.71 3.94
C LEU A 237 36.20 -48.90 4.39
N GLY A 238 35.20 -49.32 3.59
CA GLY A 238 34.35 -50.50 3.87
C GLY A 238 33.33 -50.30 5.00
N GLU A 239 32.96 -49.06 5.26
CA GLU A 239 32.02 -48.73 6.37
C GLU A 239 30.55 -48.68 6.00
N ILE A 240 30.15 -48.70 4.71
CA ILE A 240 28.71 -48.73 4.27
C ILE A 240 28.57 -49.48 2.93
N ASP A 241 27.79 -50.55 2.93
CA ASP A 241 27.41 -51.29 1.72
C ASP A 241 26.22 -50.59 1.03
N GLU A 242 26.26 -50.41 -0.30
CA GLU A 242 25.14 -49.80 -1.08
C GLU A 242 23.81 -50.49 -0.89
N GLY A 243 23.85 -51.81 -0.66
CA GLY A 243 22.64 -52.60 -0.36
C GLY A 243 21.97 -52.14 0.94
N GLU A 244 22.73 -51.89 1.99
CA GLU A 244 22.22 -51.48 3.29
C GLU A 244 21.57 -50.10 3.28
N GLU A 245 22.05 -49.12 2.47
CA GLU A 245 21.43 -47.81 2.37
C GLU A 245 20.04 -47.88 1.70
N VAL A 246 19.91 -48.65 0.67
CA VAL A 246 18.61 -48.85 -0.05
C VAL A 246 17.63 -49.60 0.85
N ASP A 247 18.06 -50.62 1.55
CA ASP A 247 17.23 -51.39 2.47
C ASP A 247 16.78 -50.54 3.66
N GLN A 248 17.67 -49.67 4.22
CA GLN A 248 17.29 -48.70 5.25
C GLN A 248 16.28 -47.66 4.74
N LEU A 249 16.35 -47.24 3.48
CA LEU A 249 15.36 -46.33 2.90
C LEU A 249 14.02 -47.00 2.72
N GLU A 250 13.98 -48.24 2.31
CA GLU A 250 12.78 -49.06 2.15
C GLU A 250 12.10 -49.26 3.51
N GLU A 251 12.87 -49.55 4.54
CA GLU A 251 12.38 -49.70 5.91
C GLU A 251 11.78 -48.35 6.40
N LYS A 252 12.50 -47.22 6.23
CA LYS A 252 11.98 -45.89 6.55
C LYS A 252 10.71 -45.52 5.82
N ILE A 253 10.58 -45.86 4.53
CA ILE A 253 9.35 -45.64 3.74
C ILE A 253 8.19 -46.43 4.34
N ASN A 254 8.43 -47.67 4.73
CA ASN A 254 7.41 -48.54 5.32
C ASN A 254 6.99 -48.07 6.74
N GLU A 255 7.91 -47.52 7.52
CA GLU A 255 7.66 -46.97 8.87
C GLU A 255 7.07 -45.56 8.89
N ALA A 256 7.27 -44.74 7.83
CA ALA A 256 6.84 -43.34 7.76
C ALA A 256 5.32 -43.15 7.89
N GLY A 257 4.53 -44.20 7.67
CA GLY A 257 3.07 -44.17 7.80
C GLY A 257 2.39 -43.34 6.72
N MET A 258 2.96 -43.35 5.53
CA MET A 258 2.42 -42.69 4.33
C MET A 258 1.06 -43.25 3.92
N THR A 259 0.32 -42.54 3.07
CA THR A 259 -0.87 -43.10 2.39
C THR A 259 -0.43 -44.20 1.45
N LYS A 260 -1.34 -45.14 1.11
CA LYS A 260 -1.00 -46.23 0.20
C LYS A 260 -0.43 -45.73 -1.12
N GLU A 261 -1.04 -44.71 -1.70
CA GLU A 261 -0.58 -44.08 -2.94
C GLU A 261 0.83 -43.46 -2.80
N ALA A 262 1.07 -42.73 -1.73
CA ALA A 262 2.37 -42.09 -1.45
C ALA A 262 3.47 -43.16 -1.22
N GLN A 263 3.14 -44.22 -0.49
CA GLN A 263 4.06 -45.34 -0.24
C GLN A 263 4.43 -46.08 -1.52
N GLU A 264 3.42 -46.47 -2.34
CA GLU A 264 3.65 -47.13 -3.62
C GLU A 264 4.50 -46.27 -4.55
N LYS A 265 4.25 -44.97 -4.60
CA LYS A 265 5.04 -44.05 -5.40
C LYS A 265 6.47 -43.91 -4.87
N ALA A 266 6.66 -43.78 -3.56
CA ALA A 266 7.99 -43.71 -2.94
C ALA A 266 8.81 -44.99 -3.21
N LEU A 267 8.18 -46.18 -3.09
CA LEU A 267 8.81 -47.45 -3.41
C LEU A 267 9.15 -47.58 -4.89
N THR A 268 8.28 -47.09 -5.77
CA THR A 268 8.55 -47.08 -7.23
C THR A 268 9.75 -46.19 -7.55
N GLU A 269 9.84 -45.03 -6.96
CA GLU A 269 11.00 -44.14 -7.13
C GLU A 269 12.28 -44.73 -6.50
N LEU A 270 12.17 -45.44 -5.38
CA LEU A 270 13.29 -46.14 -4.75
C LEU A 270 13.81 -47.27 -5.65
N GLN A 271 12.91 -48.03 -6.33
CA GLN A 271 13.31 -49.02 -7.31
C GLN A 271 14.05 -48.40 -8.49
N LYS A 272 13.60 -47.25 -8.99
CA LYS A 272 14.32 -46.50 -10.03
C LYS A 272 15.69 -46.06 -9.51
N TYR A 273 15.78 -45.55 -8.30
CA TYR A 273 17.03 -45.14 -7.66
C TYR A 273 18.04 -46.28 -7.59
N LYS A 274 17.57 -47.47 -7.25
CA LYS A 274 18.37 -48.72 -7.16
C LYS A 274 18.97 -49.12 -8.52
N MET A 275 18.30 -48.76 -9.64
CA MET A 275 18.78 -49.07 -11.01
C MET A 275 19.66 -47.98 -11.62
N MET A 276 19.74 -46.79 -10.95
CA MET A 276 20.51 -45.65 -11.47
C MET A 276 21.94 -45.67 -10.94
N SER A 277 22.87 -45.12 -11.75
CA SER A 277 24.22 -44.86 -11.26
C SER A 277 24.18 -43.78 -10.16
N PRO A 278 24.77 -44.03 -8.99
CA PRO A 278 24.75 -43.05 -7.86
C PRO A 278 25.33 -41.66 -8.18
N MET A 279 26.21 -41.61 -9.17
CA MET A 279 26.85 -40.38 -9.65
C MET A 279 26.03 -39.61 -10.68
N SER A 280 24.85 -40.11 -11.08
CA SER A 280 24.00 -39.41 -12.05
C SER A 280 23.25 -38.25 -11.43
N ALA A 281 23.05 -37.18 -12.20
CA ALA A 281 22.22 -36.04 -11.77
C ALA A 281 20.76 -36.46 -11.48
N GLU A 282 20.26 -37.45 -12.19
CA GLU A 282 18.91 -37.99 -11.98
C GLU A 282 18.79 -38.74 -10.66
N ALA A 283 19.81 -39.50 -10.24
CA ALA A 283 19.83 -40.17 -8.93
C ALA A 283 19.73 -39.16 -7.79
N SER A 284 20.44 -38.03 -7.87
CA SER A 284 20.35 -36.96 -6.90
C SER A 284 18.94 -36.35 -6.82
N VAL A 285 18.22 -36.21 -7.95
CA VAL A 285 16.84 -35.71 -7.99
C VAL A 285 15.88 -36.69 -7.34
N VAL A 286 16.02 -37.99 -7.69
CA VAL A 286 15.17 -39.04 -7.13
C VAL A 286 15.44 -39.21 -5.64
N ARG A 287 16.69 -39.18 -5.22
CA ARG A 287 17.07 -39.21 -3.80
C ARG A 287 16.45 -38.03 -3.03
N GLY A 288 16.60 -36.80 -3.53
CA GLY A 288 16.00 -35.62 -2.93
C GLY A 288 14.47 -35.71 -2.83
N TYR A 289 13.80 -36.34 -3.80
CA TYR A 289 12.37 -36.61 -3.70
C TYR A 289 12.01 -37.60 -2.59
N ILE A 290 12.74 -38.70 -2.45
CA ILE A 290 12.54 -39.67 -1.39
C ILE A 290 12.79 -39.04 -0.02
N ASP A 291 13.85 -38.22 0.12
CA ASP A 291 14.16 -37.49 1.34
C ASP A 291 13.02 -36.52 1.73
N TRP A 292 12.42 -35.81 0.75
CA TRP A 292 11.25 -34.98 1.01
C TRP A 292 10.05 -35.82 1.46
N MET A 293 9.75 -36.94 0.78
CA MET A 293 8.66 -37.85 1.15
C MET A 293 8.80 -38.36 2.60
N LEU A 294 10.04 -38.67 3.03
CA LEU A 294 10.34 -39.14 4.38
C LEU A 294 10.34 -38.02 5.43
N SER A 295 10.67 -36.79 5.02
CA SER A 295 10.75 -35.66 5.95
C SER A 295 9.38 -35.11 6.36
N ILE A 296 8.35 -35.32 5.53
CA ILE A 296 6.98 -34.85 5.78
C ILE A 296 6.30 -35.72 6.85
N PRO A 297 5.62 -35.11 7.84
CA PRO A 297 4.98 -35.87 8.92
C PRO A 297 3.65 -36.50 8.46
N TRP A 298 3.63 -37.74 8.00
CA TRP A 298 2.42 -38.43 7.56
C TRP A 298 1.50 -38.86 8.69
N LYS A 299 2.06 -39.31 9.83
CA LYS A 299 1.29 -39.90 10.94
C LYS A 299 1.52 -39.19 12.26
N LYS A 300 2.68 -38.59 12.49
CA LYS A 300 3.07 -38.03 13.78
C LYS A 300 2.23 -36.82 14.13
N LYS A 301 1.51 -36.89 15.28
CA LYS A 301 0.66 -35.79 15.79
C LYS A 301 1.09 -35.34 17.16
N SER A 302 0.99 -34.06 17.48
CA SER A 302 1.06 -33.53 18.83
C SER A 302 -0.22 -33.85 19.59
N LYS A 303 -0.15 -34.08 20.95
CA LYS A 303 -1.33 -34.28 21.79
C LYS A 303 -2.07 -32.95 21.94
N ILE A 304 -3.27 -32.87 21.40
CA ILE A 304 -4.11 -31.67 21.45
C ILE A 304 -4.71 -31.55 22.88
N ARG A 305 -4.66 -30.35 23.42
CA ARG A 305 -5.35 -29.97 24.65
C ARG A 305 -6.67 -29.30 24.28
N SER A 306 -7.77 -29.76 24.86
CA SER A 306 -9.13 -29.25 24.62
C SER A 306 -9.78 -28.66 25.88
N ASP A 307 -8.96 -28.21 26.82
CA ASP A 307 -9.41 -27.61 28.10
C ASP A 307 -9.60 -26.09 27.88
N LEU A 308 -10.85 -25.65 27.83
CA LEU A 308 -11.24 -24.26 27.58
C LEU A 308 -10.84 -23.30 28.71
N VAL A 309 -10.82 -23.81 29.98
CA VAL A 309 -10.41 -22.99 31.12
C VAL A 309 -8.93 -22.63 30.98
N LYS A 310 -8.08 -23.63 30.72
CA LYS A 310 -6.66 -23.41 30.49
C LYS A 310 -6.39 -22.56 29.23
N ALA A 311 -7.23 -22.70 28.20
CA ALA A 311 -7.13 -21.87 27.02
C ALA A 311 -7.43 -20.39 27.36
N SER A 312 -8.45 -20.14 28.16
CA SER A 312 -8.76 -18.80 28.67
C SER A 312 -7.62 -18.23 29.51
N ASP A 313 -7.04 -19.02 30.42
CA ASP A 313 -5.92 -18.60 31.24
C ASP A 313 -4.71 -18.19 30.39
N VAL A 314 -4.36 -19.01 29.40
CA VAL A 314 -3.24 -18.70 28.50
C VAL A 314 -3.47 -17.40 27.71
N LEU A 315 -4.70 -17.21 27.18
CA LEU A 315 -5.05 -16.00 26.43
C LEU A 315 -5.01 -14.75 27.33
N ASN A 316 -5.44 -14.87 28.59
CA ASN A 316 -5.43 -13.79 29.57
C ASN A 316 -4.02 -13.46 30.10
N GLU A 317 -3.16 -14.47 30.23
CA GLU A 317 -1.77 -14.30 30.61
C GLU A 317 -0.97 -13.55 29.51
N ASP A 318 -1.22 -13.87 28.23
CA ASP A 318 -0.45 -13.34 27.11
C ASP A 318 -0.97 -12.00 26.57
N HIS A 319 -2.28 -11.72 26.73
CA HIS A 319 -2.92 -10.57 26.15
C HIS A 319 -3.75 -9.78 27.16
N PHE A 320 -3.46 -8.49 27.26
CA PHE A 320 -4.26 -7.57 28.07
C PHE A 320 -5.43 -7.03 27.24
N GLY A 321 -6.63 -6.99 27.80
CA GLY A 321 -7.84 -6.55 27.09
C GLY A 321 -8.28 -7.56 26.03
N LEU A 322 -8.91 -7.07 24.96
CA LEU A 322 -9.43 -7.86 23.82
C LEU A 322 -10.44 -8.94 24.25
N GLU A 323 -11.31 -8.63 25.23
CA GLU A 323 -12.21 -9.62 25.84
C GLU A 323 -13.13 -10.28 24.78
N GLU A 324 -13.75 -9.49 23.90
CA GLU A 324 -14.59 -10.01 22.82
C GLU A 324 -13.81 -10.93 21.84
N VAL A 325 -12.59 -10.56 21.52
CA VAL A 325 -11.73 -11.35 20.63
C VAL A 325 -11.38 -12.68 21.28
N LYS A 326 -11.04 -12.67 22.57
CA LYS A 326 -10.75 -13.88 23.34
C LYS A 326 -11.97 -14.78 23.44
N GLU A 327 -13.14 -14.21 23.69
CA GLU A 327 -14.41 -14.96 23.78
C GLU A 327 -14.75 -15.63 22.45
N ARG A 328 -14.65 -14.91 21.33
CA ARG A 328 -14.84 -15.48 19.98
C ARG A 328 -13.85 -16.62 19.69
N ILE A 329 -12.59 -16.48 20.11
CA ILE A 329 -11.60 -17.56 19.98
C ILE A 329 -11.99 -18.77 20.82
N LEU A 330 -12.44 -18.56 22.07
CA LEU A 330 -12.88 -19.65 22.97
C LEU A 330 -14.14 -20.34 22.44
N GLU A 331 -15.11 -19.61 21.90
CA GLU A 331 -16.29 -20.15 21.21
C GLU A 331 -15.88 -21.06 20.06
N TYR A 332 -14.97 -20.59 19.19
CA TYR A 332 -14.44 -21.39 18.09
C TYR A 332 -13.77 -22.68 18.57
N LEU A 333 -12.92 -22.59 19.60
CA LEU A 333 -12.28 -23.77 20.22
C LEU A 333 -13.29 -24.71 20.87
N ALA A 334 -14.38 -24.20 21.45
CA ALA A 334 -15.45 -25.00 22.05
C ALA A 334 -16.20 -25.81 20.98
N VAL A 335 -16.50 -25.21 19.83
CA VAL A 335 -17.14 -25.90 18.70
C VAL A 335 -16.20 -27.00 18.17
N GLN A 336 -14.92 -26.72 17.99
CA GLN A 336 -13.95 -27.72 17.55
C GLN A 336 -13.85 -28.91 18.50
N LYS A 337 -13.87 -28.66 19.82
CA LYS A 337 -13.88 -29.71 20.84
C LYS A 337 -15.08 -30.64 20.68
N ARG A 338 -16.26 -30.10 20.37
CA ARG A 338 -17.53 -30.84 20.25
C ARG A 338 -17.62 -31.65 18.96
N VAL A 339 -17.20 -31.07 17.86
CA VAL A 339 -17.31 -31.68 16.52
C VAL A 339 -16.23 -32.72 16.25
N LYS A 340 -15.12 -32.71 16.99
CA LYS A 340 -13.94 -33.59 16.83
C LYS A 340 -13.26 -33.54 15.44
N LYS A 341 -13.68 -32.65 14.53
CA LYS A 341 -13.09 -32.41 13.20
C LYS A 341 -13.04 -30.91 12.96
N LEU A 342 -11.99 -30.48 12.28
CA LEU A 342 -11.82 -29.08 11.85
C LEU A 342 -12.66 -28.84 10.59
N LYS A 343 -13.99 -28.76 10.74
CA LYS A 343 -14.94 -28.52 9.63
C LYS A 343 -15.53 -27.11 9.61
N GLY A 344 -15.09 -26.24 10.49
CA GLY A 344 -15.57 -24.86 10.55
C GLY A 344 -14.81 -23.91 9.64
N PRO A 345 -15.29 -22.66 9.47
CA PRO A 345 -14.57 -21.63 8.75
C PRO A 345 -13.20 -21.35 9.41
N VAL A 346 -12.26 -20.86 8.65
CA VAL A 346 -10.91 -20.54 9.12
C VAL A 346 -10.93 -19.21 9.87
N LEU A 347 -10.34 -19.14 11.06
CA LEU A 347 -10.23 -17.89 11.80
C LEU A 347 -9.35 -16.88 11.03
N CYS A 348 -9.87 -15.67 10.82
CA CYS A 348 -9.14 -14.56 10.23
C CYS A 348 -9.10 -13.37 11.18
N LEU A 349 -7.92 -13.06 11.69
CA LEU A 349 -7.68 -11.93 12.59
C LEU A 349 -7.38 -10.68 11.78
N VAL A 350 -8.32 -9.75 11.72
CA VAL A 350 -8.21 -8.52 10.93
C VAL A 350 -8.03 -7.31 11.85
N GLY A 351 -7.08 -6.44 11.52
CA GLY A 351 -6.89 -5.21 12.31
C GLY A 351 -5.58 -4.49 11.99
N PRO A 352 -5.36 -3.30 12.54
CA PRO A 352 -4.19 -2.50 12.26
C PRO A 352 -2.88 -3.21 12.67
N PRO A 353 -1.73 -2.76 12.15
CA PRO A 353 -0.44 -3.35 12.51
C PRO A 353 -0.12 -3.11 13.99
N GLY A 354 0.44 -4.12 14.64
CA GLY A 354 0.92 -4.03 16.03
C GLY A 354 -0.15 -4.27 17.11
N VAL A 355 -1.36 -4.74 16.76
CA VAL A 355 -2.41 -5.11 17.74
C VAL A 355 -2.32 -6.54 18.26
N GLY A 356 -1.23 -7.27 17.93
CA GLY A 356 -1.01 -8.58 18.50
C GLY A 356 -1.59 -9.76 17.71
N LYS A 357 -1.98 -9.60 16.44
CA LYS A 357 -2.54 -10.69 15.61
C LYS A 357 -1.67 -11.96 15.58
N THR A 358 -0.37 -11.80 15.33
CA THR A 358 0.57 -12.92 15.26
C THR A 358 0.77 -13.57 16.63
N SER A 359 0.86 -12.78 17.70
CA SER A 359 1.00 -13.31 19.08
C SER A 359 -0.27 -14.00 19.55
N LEU A 360 -1.47 -13.57 19.12
CA LEU A 360 -2.71 -14.32 19.37
C LEU A 360 -2.67 -15.71 18.73
N GLY A 361 -2.18 -15.82 17.49
CA GLY A 361 -1.96 -17.11 16.84
C GLY A 361 -1.00 -18.01 17.64
N GLU A 362 0.11 -17.47 18.16
CA GLU A 362 1.03 -18.20 19.04
C GLU A 362 0.35 -18.66 20.34
N SER A 363 -0.48 -17.79 20.94
CA SER A 363 -1.19 -18.12 22.17
C SER A 363 -2.28 -19.18 21.97
N ILE A 364 -2.98 -19.17 20.81
CA ILE A 364 -3.93 -20.21 20.43
C ILE A 364 -3.19 -21.55 20.26
N ALA A 365 -2.01 -21.57 19.63
CA ALA A 365 -1.20 -22.77 19.48
C ALA A 365 -0.78 -23.31 20.85
N ARG A 366 -0.31 -22.45 21.76
CA ARG A 366 0.06 -22.81 23.14
C ARG A 366 -1.14 -23.32 23.95
N ALA A 367 -2.28 -22.65 23.83
CA ALA A 367 -3.53 -23.03 24.51
C ALA A 367 -4.01 -24.42 24.07
N THR A 368 -3.89 -24.73 22.79
CA THR A 368 -4.30 -26.02 22.21
C THR A 368 -3.19 -27.08 22.22
N ASN A 369 -1.99 -26.73 22.69
CA ASN A 369 -0.78 -27.55 22.66
C ASN A 369 -0.44 -28.08 21.26
N ARG A 370 -0.59 -27.22 20.25
CA ARG A 370 -0.17 -27.46 18.88
C ARG A 370 1.18 -26.80 18.62
N GLU A 371 1.99 -27.40 17.76
CA GLU A 371 3.19 -26.72 17.25
C GLU A 371 2.79 -25.49 16.43
N PHE A 372 3.50 -24.39 16.63
CA PHE A 372 3.22 -23.13 15.94
C PHE A 372 4.07 -23.02 14.67
N VAL A 373 3.41 -22.88 13.53
CA VAL A 373 4.05 -22.69 12.23
C VAL A 373 3.56 -21.37 11.62
N ARG A 374 4.47 -20.51 11.20
CA ARG A 374 4.13 -19.24 10.55
C ARG A 374 4.62 -19.21 9.11
N MET A 375 3.77 -18.76 8.21
CA MET A 375 4.07 -18.48 6.81
C MET A 375 3.53 -17.10 6.44
N SER A 376 4.40 -16.20 5.96
CA SER A 376 3.97 -14.91 5.42
C SER A 376 3.54 -15.09 3.96
N LEU A 377 2.37 -14.55 3.65
CA LEU A 377 1.81 -14.50 2.29
C LEU A 377 2.05 -13.14 1.62
N GLY A 378 2.55 -12.15 2.38
CA GLY A 378 2.89 -10.84 1.84
C GLY A 378 3.96 -10.92 0.76
N GLY A 379 3.59 -10.51 -0.47
CA GLY A 379 4.48 -10.55 -1.63
C GLY A 379 4.51 -11.86 -2.41
N VAL A 380 3.74 -12.86 -2.00
CA VAL A 380 3.53 -14.10 -2.78
C VAL A 380 2.68 -13.75 -4.01
N ARG A 381 3.16 -14.17 -5.20
CA ARG A 381 2.51 -13.90 -6.49
C ARG A 381 2.37 -15.14 -7.35
N ASP A 382 3.14 -16.19 -7.07
CA ASP A 382 3.18 -17.44 -7.82
C ASP A 382 2.49 -18.54 -7.03
N GLU A 383 1.52 -19.23 -7.65
CA GLU A 383 0.84 -20.39 -7.10
C GLU A 383 1.83 -21.51 -6.70
N ALA A 384 2.93 -21.63 -7.43
CA ALA A 384 3.95 -22.63 -7.16
C ALA A 384 4.66 -22.44 -5.80
N GLU A 385 4.60 -21.23 -5.20
CA GLU A 385 5.08 -21.07 -3.83
C GLU A 385 4.23 -21.85 -2.81
N ILE A 386 2.94 -22.08 -3.10
CA ILE A 386 2.01 -22.81 -2.25
C ILE A 386 2.00 -24.29 -2.60
N ARG A 387 1.84 -24.62 -3.89
CA ARG A 387 1.69 -25.99 -4.42
C ARG A 387 2.99 -26.64 -4.85
N GLY A 388 4.14 -25.92 -4.83
CA GLY A 388 5.41 -26.45 -5.31
C GLY A 388 5.55 -26.46 -6.84
N HIS A 389 6.77 -26.70 -7.29
CA HIS A 389 7.10 -26.80 -8.72
C HIS A 389 7.15 -28.26 -9.17
N ARG A 390 6.75 -28.53 -10.41
CA ARG A 390 6.87 -29.89 -10.98
C ARG A 390 8.33 -30.34 -10.97
N ARG A 391 8.60 -31.62 -10.66
CA ARG A 391 9.94 -32.23 -10.54
C ARG A 391 10.83 -32.13 -11.78
N THR A 392 10.25 -31.86 -12.93
CA THR A 392 10.98 -31.76 -14.21
C THR A 392 11.96 -30.60 -14.26
N TYR A 393 11.83 -29.64 -13.35
CA TYR A 393 12.72 -28.47 -13.29
C TYR A 393 13.86 -28.69 -12.29
N ILE A 394 15.09 -28.38 -12.70
CA ILE A 394 16.27 -28.45 -11.81
C ILE A 394 16.09 -27.44 -10.66
N GLY A 395 16.24 -27.93 -9.43
CA GLY A 395 16.02 -27.11 -8.23
C GLY A 395 14.57 -26.98 -7.78
N SER A 396 13.64 -27.78 -8.34
CA SER A 396 12.27 -27.88 -7.88
C SER A 396 12.18 -28.32 -6.41
N MET A 397 11.21 -27.78 -5.69
CA MET A 397 10.96 -28.10 -4.28
C MET A 397 9.45 -28.19 -4.03
N PRO A 398 9.00 -28.90 -2.98
CA PRO A 398 7.63 -28.84 -2.50
C PRO A 398 7.18 -27.43 -2.20
N GLY A 399 5.88 -27.20 -2.16
CA GLY A 399 5.28 -25.95 -1.75
C GLY A 399 5.66 -25.55 -0.31
N ARG A 400 5.61 -24.27 0.01
CA ARG A 400 5.99 -23.75 1.33
C ARG A 400 5.20 -24.37 2.48
N ILE A 401 3.97 -24.81 2.24
CA ILE A 401 3.13 -25.47 3.25
C ILE A 401 3.82 -26.76 3.67
N LEU A 402 4.15 -27.65 2.74
CA LEU A 402 4.79 -28.92 3.05
C LEU A 402 6.22 -28.74 3.57
N GLN A 403 6.98 -27.78 3.08
CA GLN A 403 8.29 -27.44 3.61
C GLN A 403 8.23 -27.04 5.09
N LYS A 404 7.21 -26.25 5.47
CA LYS A 404 7.01 -25.83 6.86
C LYS A 404 6.52 -26.98 7.75
N LEU A 405 5.66 -27.85 7.21
CA LEU A 405 5.23 -29.07 7.89
C LEU A 405 6.39 -30.03 8.18
N SER A 406 7.25 -30.25 7.19
CA SER A 406 8.48 -31.02 7.38
C SER A 406 9.33 -30.49 8.53
N LYS A 407 9.52 -29.16 8.61
CA LYS A 407 10.26 -28.49 9.70
C LYS A 407 9.60 -28.62 11.07
N SER A 408 8.27 -28.65 11.13
CA SER A 408 7.52 -28.80 12.38
C SER A 408 7.54 -30.22 12.91
N GLY A 409 7.71 -31.20 12.02
CA GLY A 409 7.74 -32.64 12.35
C GLY A 409 6.43 -33.21 12.87
N VAL A 410 5.31 -32.47 12.78
CA VAL A 410 3.97 -32.92 13.19
C VAL A 410 2.92 -32.62 12.13
N LYS A 411 1.92 -33.52 12.00
CA LYS A 411 0.83 -33.41 11.01
C LYS A 411 -0.23 -32.38 11.38
N ASN A 412 -0.36 -32.04 12.68
CA ASN A 412 -1.46 -31.26 13.24
C ASN A 412 -1.03 -29.92 13.89
N PRO A 413 -0.14 -29.13 13.30
CA PRO A 413 0.26 -27.84 13.87
C PRO A 413 -0.90 -26.83 13.80
N LEU A 414 -0.73 -25.70 14.49
CA LEU A 414 -1.42 -24.48 14.15
C LEU A 414 -0.59 -23.75 13.07
N PHE A 415 -1.19 -23.50 11.91
CA PHE A 415 -0.54 -22.88 10.78
C PHE A 415 -1.06 -21.46 10.59
N LEU A 416 -0.24 -20.47 10.92
CA LEU A 416 -0.57 -19.06 10.77
C LEU A 416 -0.17 -18.55 9.38
N LEU A 417 -1.16 -18.18 8.59
CA LEU A 417 -1.02 -17.52 7.29
C LEU A 417 -1.07 -16.00 7.50
N ASP A 418 0.10 -15.38 7.51
CA ASP A 418 0.24 -13.97 7.88
C ASP A 418 0.19 -13.05 6.66
N GLU A 419 -0.50 -11.90 6.78
CA GLU A 419 -0.64 -10.87 5.74
C GLU A 419 -1.33 -11.36 4.44
N ILE A 420 -2.47 -12.07 4.59
CA ILE A 420 -3.22 -12.61 3.44
C ILE A 420 -3.76 -11.50 2.50
N ASP A 421 -4.02 -10.32 3.03
CA ASP A 421 -4.45 -9.12 2.29
C ASP A 421 -3.36 -8.52 1.39
N LYS A 422 -2.12 -8.99 1.50
CA LYS A 422 -0.98 -8.51 0.72
C LYS A 422 -0.51 -9.48 -0.36
N MET A 423 -1.30 -10.50 -0.64
CA MET A 423 -1.04 -11.37 -1.80
C MET A 423 -1.27 -10.59 -3.10
N GLY A 424 -0.39 -10.80 -4.07
CA GLY A 424 -0.54 -10.24 -5.40
C GLY A 424 -1.05 -11.28 -6.39
N GLN A 425 -1.77 -10.84 -7.42
CA GLN A 425 -2.04 -11.63 -8.61
C GLN A 425 -1.06 -11.21 -9.70
N ASP A 426 -0.54 -12.19 -10.45
CA ASP A 426 0.36 -11.97 -11.58
C ASP A 426 -0.05 -12.95 -12.70
N PHE A 427 0.39 -12.69 -13.92
CA PHE A 427 0.22 -13.60 -15.08
C PHE A 427 0.84 -14.99 -14.88
N ARG A 428 1.58 -15.21 -13.81
CA ARG A 428 2.21 -16.50 -13.44
C ARG A 428 1.31 -17.42 -12.63
N GLY A 429 0.16 -16.96 -12.18
CA GLY A 429 -0.78 -17.75 -11.41
C GLY A 429 -1.55 -16.92 -10.37
N ASP A 430 -2.53 -17.57 -9.75
CA ASP A 430 -3.35 -17.00 -8.70
C ASP A 430 -3.13 -17.76 -7.38
N PRO A 431 -2.29 -17.25 -6.46
CA PRO A 431 -2.08 -17.88 -5.15
C PRO A 431 -3.36 -18.00 -4.32
N ALA A 432 -4.36 -17.13 -4.57
CA ALA A 432 -5.64 -17.20 -3.87
C ALA A 432 -6.40 -18.48 -4.22
N SER A 433 -6.35 -18.92 -5.49
CA SER A 433 -6.95 -20.18 -5.93
C SER A 433 -6.30 -21.39 -5.26
N ALA A 434 -4.97 -21.39 -5.09
CA ALA A 434 -4.30 -22.46 -4.36
C ALA A 434 -4.69 -22.48 -2.88
N LEU A 435 -4.87 -21.30 -2.27
CA LEU A 435 -5.31 -21.20 -0.87
C LEU A 435 -6.76 -21.62 -0.68
N LEU A 436 -7.63 -21.49 -1.67
CA LEU A 436 -9.00 -21.99 -1.60
C LEU A 436 -9.01 -23.50 -1.33
N GLU A 437 -8.19 -24.28 -2.02
CA GLU A 437 -8.07 -25.72 -1.79
C GLU A 437 -7.49 -26.03 -0.38
N VAL A 438 -6.51 -25.25 0.07
CA VAL A 438 -5.87 -25.45 1.37
C VAL A 438 -6.84 -25.14 2.54
N LEU A 439 -7.63 -24.07 2.40
CA LEU A 439 -8.48 -23.56 3.47
C LEU A 439 -9.90 -24.16 3.45
N ASP A 440 -10.29 -24.81 2.36
CA ASP A 440 -11.59 -25.44 2.25
C ASP A 440 -11.60 -26.81 2.96
N PRO A 441 -12.37 -26.99 4.06
CA PRO A 441 -12.44 -28.26 4.78
C PRO A 441 -12.97 -29.44 3.94
N GLU A 442 -13.63 -29.17 2.82
CA GLU A 442 -14.14 -30.20 1.92
C GLU A 442 -13.08 -30.68 0.93
N GLN A 443 -12.05 -29.87 0.64
CA GLN A 443 -11.02 -30.17 -0.36
C GLN A 443 -9.64 -30.44 0.25
N ASN A 444 -9.34 -29.88 1.44
CA ASN A 444 -8.00 -29.91 2.02
C ASN A 444 -7.48 -31.31 2.40
N HIS A 445 -8.35 -32.32 2.42
CA HIS A 445 -7.94 -33.71 2.67
C HIS A 445 -7.25 -34.37 1.45
N THR A 446 -7.39 -33.77 0.26
CA THR A 446 -6.79 -34.20 -0.99
C THR A 446 -5.91 -33.11 -1.60
N PHE A 447 -5.20 -32.34 -0.75
CA PHE A 447 -4.29 -31.30 -1.22
C PHE A 447 -3.16 -31.92 -2.06
N ASN A 448 -3.06 -31.50 -3.32
CA ASN A 448 -2.06 -32.00 -4.25
C ASN A 448 -0.91 -31.01 -4.44
N ASP A 449 0.28 -31.39 -3.95
CA ASP A 449 1.52 -30.65 -4.21
C ASP A 449 2.15 -31.13 -5.51
N HIS A 450 2.46 -30.20 -6.41
CA HIS A 450 3.00 -30.51 -7.74
C HIS A 450 4.38 -31.20 -7.72
N TYR A 451 5.17 -31.01 -6.66
CA TYR A 451 6.45 -31.67 -6.50
C TYR A 451 6.28 -33.12 -6.05
N LEU A 452 5.46 -33.32 -5.02
CA LEU A 452 5.19 -34.67 -4.50
C LEU A 452 4.32 -35.47 -5.48
N ALA A 453 3.39 -34.80 -6.15
CA ALA A 453 2.41 -35.39 -7.06
C ALA A 453 1.65 -36.59 -6.45
N VAL A 454 1.34 -36.50 -5.15
CA VAL A 454 0.48 -37.36 -4.33
C VAL A 454 -0.35 -36.49 -3.41
N ASP A 455 -1.52 -36.97 -3.04
CA ASP A 455 -2.40 -36.24 -2.15
C ASP A 455 -1.88 -36.28 -0.71
N TYR A 456 -1.92 -35.10 -0.07
CA TYR A 456 -1.58 -34.93 1.34
C TYR A 456 -2.78 -34.38 2.12
N ASP A 457 -3.14 -35.04 3.21
CA ASP A 457 -4.27 -34.66 4.04
C ASP A 457 -3.90 -33.54 5.03
N LEU A 458 -4.40 -32.30 4.75
CA LEU A 458 -4.23 -31.12 5.59
C LEU A 458 -5.35 -30.96 6.64
N SER A 459 -6.34 -31.85 6.72
CA SER A 459 -7.54 -31.70 7.56
C SER A 459 -7.26 -31.65 9.09
N ASP A 460 -6.11 -32.14 9.53
CA ASP A 460 -5.68 -32.06 10.92
C ASP A 460 -5.03 -30.72 11.33
N ILE A 461 -4.71 -29.88 10.34
CA ILE A 461 -4.05 -28.60 10.56
C ILE A 461 -5.07 -27.55 10.97
N MET A 462 -4.76 -26.79 12.00
CA MET A 462 -5.54 -25.62 12.37
C MET A 462 -4.98 -24.40 11.64
N PHE A 463 -5.66 -23.97 10.58
CA PHE A 463 -5.29 -22.73 9.90
C PHE A 463 -5.84 -21.50 10.60
N VAL A 464 -5.03 -20.47 10.73
CA VAL A 464 -5.40 -19.14 11.21
C VAL A 464 -4.81 -18.12 10.25
N CYS A 465 -5.62 -17.17 9.78
CA CYS A 465 -5.18 -16.11 8.88
C CYS A 465 -5.01 -14.78 9.64
N THR A 466 -4.13 -13.92 9.16
CA THR A 466 -4.07 -12.53 9.62
C THR A 466 -4.12 -11.58 8.43
N ALA A 467 -4.79 -10.45 8.61
CA ALA A 467 -4.88 -9.38 7.62
C ALA A 467 -4.80 -8.00 8.29
N ASN A 468 -4.37 -6.98 7.57
CA ASN A 468 -4.45 -5.60 8.05
C ASN A 468 -5.73 -4.91 7.58
N SER A 469 -6.30 -5.36 6.48
CA SER A 469 -7.53 -4.86 5.86
C SER A 469 -8.38 -5.99 5.33
N LEU A 470 -9.65 -5.69 5.00
CA LEU A 470 -10.57 -6.64 4.38
C LEU A 470 -10.38 -6.73 2.84
N ASN A 471 -9.29 -6.21 2.32
CA ASN A 471 -8.96 -6.33 0.90
C ASN A 471 -8.45 -7.74 0.57
N ILE A 472 -9.32 -8.71 0.72
CA ILE A 472 -9.10 -10.14 0.50
C ILE A 472 -10.10 -10.58 -0.59
N PRO A 473 -9.71 -11.47 -1.52
CA PRO A 473 -10.66 -12.01 -2.51
C PRO A 473 -11.91 -12.59 -1.85
N SER A 474 -13.08 -12.25 -2.38
CA SER A 474 -14.39 -12.63 -1.79
C SER A 474 -14.54 -14.14 -1.58
N ALA A 475 -14.05 -14.96 -2.51
CA ALA A 475 -14.05 -16.40 -2.41
C ALA A 475 -13.30 -16.96 -1.18
N LEU A 476 -12.23 -16.28 -0.75
CA LEU A 476 -11.52 -16.62 0.50
C LEU A 476 -12.28 -16.09 1.73
N LEU A 477 -12.87 -14.89 1.65
CA LEU A 477 -13.66 -14.31 2.75
C LEU A 477 -14.84 -15.21 3.13
N ASP A 478 -15.52 -15.81 2.17
CA ASP A 478 -16.65 -16.71 2.39
C ASP A 478 -16.28 -17.96 3.22
N ARG A 479 -15.00 -18.31 3.27
CA ARG A 479 -14.47 -19.45 4.05
C ARG A 479 -13.85 -19.05 5.38
N MET A 480 -13.93 -17.77 5.73
CA MET A 480 -13.27 -17.21 6.91
C MET A 480 -14.28 -16.70 7.94
N GLU A 481 -14.00 -16.99 9.19
CA GLU A 481 -14.63 -16.31 10.32
C GLU A 481 -13.77 -15.10 10.70
N ILE A 482 -14.31 -13.90 10.42
CA ILE A 482 -13.59 -12.65 10.62
C ILE A 482 -13.72 -12.20 12.08
N ILE A 483 -12.58 -12.05 12.75
CA ILE A 483 -12.47 -11.43 14.06
C ILE A 483 -11.70 -10.13 13.93
N THR A 484 -12.40 -9.01 14.10
CA THR A 484 -11.79 -7.67 14.00
C THR A 484 -11.12 -7.29 15.31
N LEU A 485 -9.82 -7.00 15.26
CA LEU A 485 -9.04 -6.46 16.35
C LEU A 485 -9.01 -4.94 16.27
N PRO A 486 -9.62 -4.22 17.21
CA PRO A 486 -9.54 -2.77 17.23
C PRO A 486 -8.16 -2.29 17.68
N GLY A 487 -7.88 -0.99 17.50
CA GLY A 487 -6.73 -0.34 18.09
C GLY A 487 -6.81 -0.29 19.62
N TYR A 488 -5.66 -0.21 20.27
CA TYR A 488 -5.57 -0.08 21.73
C TYR A 488 -5.78 1.35 22.21
N THR A 489 -6.44 1.47 23.36
CA THR A 489 -6.54 2.72 24.13
C THR A 489 -5.19 3.09 24.75
N GLU A 490 -5.03 4.35 25.19
CA GLU A 490 -3.81 4.77 25.93
C GLU A 490 -3.57 3.89 27.17
N ASP A 491 -4.63 3.63 27.93
CA ASP A 491 -4.53 2.83 29.16
C ASP A 491 -4.18 1.37 28.87
N GLU A 492 -4.76 0.78 27.80
CA GLU A 492 -4.37 -0.57 27.35
C GLU A 492 -2.90 -0.61 26.90
N LYS A 493 -2.44 0.39 26.12
CA LYS A 493 -1.03 0.48 25.71
C LYS A 493 -0.07 0.60 26.89
N VAL A 494 -0.44 1.39 27.92
CA VAL A 494 0.35 1.51 29.14
C VAL A 494 0.45 0.15 29.85
N ASN A 495 -0.68 -0.55 30.05
CA ASN A 495 -0.70 -1.86 30.69
C ASN A 495 0.06 -2.92 29.88
N ILE A 496 -0.08 -2.92 28.54
CA ILE A 496 0.67 -3.81 27.65
C ILE A 496 2.18 -3.53 27.75
N ALA A 497 2.56 -2.25 27.80
CA ALA A 497 3.96 -1.88 27.93
C ALA A 497 4.56 -2.33 29.26
N GLU A 498 3.87 -2.09 30.38
CA GLU A 498 4.33 -2.48 31.72
C GLU A 498 4.43 -4.00 31.88
N LYS A 499 3.39 -4.74 31.46
CA LYS A 499 3.32 -6.20 31.67
C LYS A 499 4.19 -7.02 30.72
N TYR A 500 4.33 -6.55 29.46
CA TYR A 500 4.93 -7.38 28.42
C TYR A 500 6.11 -6.75 27.70
N LEU A 501 5.98 -5.48 27.22
CA LEU A 501 6.97 -4.92 26.31
C LEU A 501 8.28 -4.55 27.01
N VAL A 502 8.22 -3.97 28.20
CA VAL A 502 9.41 -3.55 28.94
C VAL A 502 10.28 -4.75 29.30
N ASP A 503 9.70 -5.79 29.91
CA ASP A 503 10.41 -7.01 30.27
C ASP A 503 10.99 -7.74 29.03
N LYS A 504 10.22 -7.80 27.94
CA LYS A 504 10.65 -8.37 26.67
C LYS A 504 11.84 -7.61 26.08
N GLN A 505 11.81 -6.28 26.09
CA GLN A 505 12.89 -5.48 25.55
C GLN A 505 14.13 -5.43 26.43
N ILE A 506 13.98 -5.48 27.76
CA ILE A 506 15.08 -5.66 28.71
C ILE A 506 15.83 -6.97 28.40
N LYS A 507 15.10 -8.08 28.26
CA LYS A 507 15.65 -9.39 27.89
C LYS A 507 16.37 -9.36 26.52
N ASN A 508 15.68 -8.82 25.51
CA ASN A 508 16.18 -8.84 24.13
C ASN A 508 17.44 -7.98 23.94
N ASN A 509 17.61 -6.95 24.75
CA ASN A 509 18.80 -6.07 24.71
C ASN A 509 19.87 -6.47 25.75
N GLY A 510 19.73 -7.61 26.44
CA GLY A 510 20.74 -8.14 27.37
C GLY A 510 20.86 -7.36 28.69
N LEU A 511 19.85 -6.59 29.08
CA LEU A 511 19.80 -5.89 30.34
C LEU A 511 19.28 -6.83 31.46
N LYS A 512 19.73 -6.60 32.69
CA LYS A 512 19.10 -7.19 33.87
C LYS A 512 17.86 -6.37 34.28
N LYS A 513 16.91 -7.01 34.94
CA LYS A 513 15.65 -6.35 35.38
C LYS A 513 15.88 -5.09 36.24
N ASP A 514 16.99 -5.03 36.98
CA ASP A 514 17.30 -3.95 37.88
C ASP A 514 18.04 -2.77 37.21
N GLU A 515 18.52 -2.93 35.98
CA GLU A 515 19.30 -1.90 35.29
C GLU A 515 18.47 -0.80 34.66
N LEU A 516 17.21 -1.08 34.33
CA LEU A 516 16.27 -0.10 33.74
C LEU A 516 14.94 -0.13 34.47
N ILE A 517 14.50 1.06 34.91
CA ILE A 517 13.15 1.29 35.41
C ILE A 517 12.50 2.35 34.52
N LEU A 518 11.39 2.00 33.89
CA LEU A 518 10.49 2.92 33.21
C LEU A 518 9.27 3.20 34.09
N SER A 519 9.04 4.47 34.44
CA SER A 519 7.85 4.82 35.21
C SER A 519 6.60 4.79 34.32
N LYS A 520 5.43 4.50 34.92
CA LYS A 520 4.14 4.54 34.22
C LYS A 520 3.90 5.87 33.51
N ASN A 521 4.27 6.99 34.12
CA ASN A 521 4.16 8.31 33.53
C ASN A 521 5.11 8.48 32.33
N SER A 522 6.31 7.87 32.36
CA SER A 522 7.21 7.89 31.22
C SER A 522 6.67 7.07 30.03
N ILE A 523 6.01 5.94 30.30
CA ILE A 523 5.33 5.17 29.26
C ILE A 523 4.17 5.96 28.66
N LYS A 524 3.41 6.69 29.50
CA LYS A 524 2.33 7.56 29.07
C LYS A 524 2.83 8.67 28.14
N ASP A 525 3.93 9.31 28.51
CA ASP A 525 4.55 10.35 27.70
C ASP A 525 5.17 9.79 26.42
N LEU A 526 5.72 8.58 26.43
CA LEU A 526 6.16 7.89 25.21
C LEU A 526 5.00 7.69 24.23
N ILE A 527 3.84 7.25 24.72
CA ILE A 527 2.65 7.05 23.91
C ILE A 527 2.16 8.37 23.32
N ARG A 528 2.13 9.45 24.11
CA ARG A 528 1.57 10.75 23.73
C ARG A 528 2.46 11.54 22.79
N TYR A 529 3.76 11.59 23.07
CA TYR A 529 4.69 12.50 22.38
C TYR A 529 5.63 11.84 21.40
N PHE A 530 5.81 10.51 21.45
CA PHE A 530 6.79 9.81 20.61
C PHE A 530 6.18 8.75 19.68
N THR A 531 4.89 8.40 19.88
CA THR A 531 4.23 7.38 19.04
C THR A 531 2.85 7.86 18.57
N ARG A 532 2.48 7.49 17.33
CA ARG A 532 1.15 7.73 16.75
C ARG A 532 0.77 6.48 15.97
N GLU A 533 0.09 5.54 16.63
CA GLU A 533 -0.26 4.23 16.06
C GLU A 533 -1.48 3.63 16.76
N ALA A 534 -2.23 2.79 16.06
CA ALA A 534 -3.33 2.03 16.65
C ALA A 534 -2.84 0.90 17.57
N GLY A 535 -1.73 0.25 17.23
CA GLY A 535 -1.11 -0.83 18.00
C GLY A 535 -0.02 -0.36 18.96
N VAL A 536 0.96 -1.23 19.21
CA VAL A 536 2.09 -0.99 20.13
C VAL A 536 3.47 -1.20 19.50
N ARG A 537 3.57 -1.32 18.17
CA ARG A 537 4.84 -1.62 17.48
C ARG A 537 5.84 -0.46 17.52
N ALA A 538 5.38 0.79 17.39
CA ALA A 538 6.23 1.96 17.52
C ALA A 538 6.64 2.16 18.98
N LEU A 539 5.72 1.96 19.92
CA LEU A 539 6.00 1.99 21.36
C LEU A 539 7.09 0.97 21.73
N GLU A 540 6.98 -0.26 21.24
CA GLU A 540 8.00 -1.31 21.44
C GLU A 540 9.37 -0.86 20.88
N ARG A 541 9.41 -0.22 19.72
CA ARG A 541 10.65 0.31 19.13
C ARG A 541 11.27 1.44 19.94
N GLU A 542 10.47 2.35 20.49
CA GLU A 542 10.99 3.43 21.35
C GLU A 542 11.49 2.87 22.69
N ILE A 543 10.79 1.89 23.30
CA ILE A 543 11.29 1.17 24.48
C ILE A 543 12.62 0.47 24.18
N ALA A 544 12.72 -0.24 23.05
CA ALA A 544 13.97 -0.87 22.62
C ALA A 544 15.10 0.15 22.43
N LYS A 545 14.80 1.35 21.93
CA LYS A 545 15.77 2.45 21.77
C LYS A 545 16.28 2.93 23.12
N ILE A 546 15.40 3.07 24.12
CA ILE A 546 15.80 3.39 25.50
C ILE A 546 16.73 2.29 26.04
N CYS A 547 16.34 1.01 25.91
CA CYS A 547 17.17 -0.10 26.35
C CYS A 547 18.59 -0.06 25.76
N ARG A 548 18.70 0.14 24.42
CA ARG A 548 20.01 0.25 23.75
C ARG A 548 20.86 1.40 24.26
N LYS A 549 20.25 2.58 24.54
CA LYS A 549 21.00 3.71 25.11
C LYS A 549 21.45 3.46 26.54
N VAL A 550 20.64 2.75 27.34
CA VAL A 550 21.01 2.30 28.68
C VAL A 550 22.17 1.32 28.62
N VAL A 551 22.13 0.32 27.72
CA VAL A 551 23.26 -0.60 27.49
C VAL A 551 24.53 0.18 27.14
N LYS A 552 24.45 1.14 26.22
CA LYS A 552 25.59 1.97 25.83
C LYS A 552 26.16 2.76 27.01
N LYS A 553 25.31 3.36 27.87
CA LYS A 553 25.75 4.08 29.08
C LYS A 553 26.42 3.15 30.08
N ASN A 554 25.84 1.97 30.35
CA ASN A 554 26.39 0.99 31.27
C ASN A 554 27.69 0.35 30.75
N ALA A 555 27.86 0.20 29.44
CA ALA A 555 29.08 -0.35 28.85
C ALA A 555 30.32 0.57 29.00
N SER A 556 30.10 1.88 29.21
CA SER A 556 31.19 2.84 29.48
C SER A 556 31.54 2.98 30.96
N GLU A 557 30.83 2.29 31.85
CA GLU A 557 31.07 2.32 33.31
C GLU A 557 31.60 0.99 33.85
N THR A 558 32.42 1.05 34.87
CA THR A 558 33.02 -0.14 35.52
C THR A 558 32.02 -1.02 36.27
N LYS A 559 30.86 -0.47 36.68
CA LYS A 559 29.74 -1.22 37.27
C LYS A 559 28.42 -0.75 36.66
N PRO A 560 27.52 -1.67 36.23
CA PRO A 560 26.21 -1.30 35.72
C PRO A 560 25.42 -0.52 36.77
N LYS A 561 24.92 0.65 36.40
CA LYS A 561 24.06 1.48 37.25
C LYS A 561 22.60 1.26 36.95
N LYS A 562 21.77 1.29 37.98
CA LYS A 562 20.32 1.35 37.89
C LYS A 562 19.91 2.70 37.32
N ILE A 563 19.30 2.70 36.15
CA ILE A 563 18.83 3.90 35.46
C ILE A 563 17.30 3.97 35.52
N THR A 564 16.79 5.04 36.12
CA THR A 564 15.35 5.33 36.15
C THR A 564 15.06 6.41 35.10
N VAL A 565 14.27 6.08 34.11
CA VAL A 565 13.85 7.03 33.05
C VAL A 565 12.54 7.70 33.50
N LYS A 566 12.60 9.00 33.74
CA LYS A 566 11.46 9.85 34.10
C LYS A 566 10.92 10.62 32.91
N PRO A 567 9.69 11.19 32.94
CA PRO A 567 9.13 11.96 31.84
C PRO A 567 10.05 13.05 31.29
N ASN A 568 10.65 13.82 32.16
CA ASN A 568 11.57 14.92 31.82
C ASN A 568 12.95 14.48 31.28
N THR A 569 13.29 13.20 31.36
CA THR A 569 14.55 12.65 30.79
C THR A 569 14.32 11.83 29.53
N LEU A 570 13.07 11.72 29.04
CA LEU A 570 12.76 10.93 27.85
C LEU A 570 13.45 11.46 26.59
N GLU A 571 13.59 12.77 26.47
CA GLU A 571 14.22 13.41 25.31
C GLU A 571 15.70 13.02 25.18
N ASP A 572 16.41 12.76 26.28
CA ASP A 572 17.79 12.25 26.27
C ASP A 572 17.89 10.88 25.59
N TYR A 573 16.83 10.07 25.68
CA TYR A 573 16.78 8.71 25.15
C TYR A 573 16.08 8.63 23.78
N CYS A 574 14.98 9.35 23.60
CA CYS A 574 14.13 9.25 22.41
C CYS A 574 14.39 10.36 21.39
N GLY A 575 15.06 11.45 21.80
CA GLY A 575 15.22 12.67 21.01
C GLY A 575 14.05 13.64 21.20
N VAL A 576 13.90 14.61 20.32
CA VAL A 576 12.84 15.64 20.36
C VAL A 576 11.46 14.97 20.30
N ARG A 577 10.48 15.52 20.98
CA ARG A 577 9.07 15.12 20.86
C ARG A 577 8.64 15.21 19.42
N LYS A 578 7.92 14.19 18.95
CA LYS A 578 7.49 14.06 17.56
C LYS A 578 6.07 14.54 17.33
N TYR A 579 5.28 14.52 18.39
CA TYR A 579 3.85 14.84 18.36
C TYR A 579 3.50 15.72 19.55
N ASP A 580 2.54 16.60 19.35
CA ASP A 580 1.94 17.40 20.40
C ASP A 580 0.65 16.73 20.87
N PHE A 581 0.35 16.87 22.17
CA PHE A 581 -0.80 16.24 22.81
C PHE A 581 -1.70 17.32 23.38
N GLY A 582 -3.00 17.26 23.05
CA GLY A 582 -3.98 18.19 23.60
C GLY A 582 -4.18 19.46 22.78
N GLU A 583 -3.91 19.42 21.48
CA GLU A 583 -4.09 20.56 20.55
C GLU A 583 -5.53 20.76 20.04
N ALA A 584 -6.55 20.57 20.89
CA ALA A 584 -7.80 21.30 20.63
C ALA A 584 -7.47 22.80 20.77
N GLU A 585 -7.78 23.59 19.76
CA GLU A 585 -7.50 25.04 19.82
C GLU A 585 -8.19 25.68 21.03
N GLU A 586 -7.47 26.58 21.67
CA GLU A 586 -7.98 27.21 22.90
C GLU A 586 -9.10 28.23 22.67
N LYS A 587 -9.35 28.63 21.40
CA LYS A 587 -10.28 29.74 21.10
C LYS A 587 -11.29 29.35 20.03
N ASP A 588 -12.52 29.78 20.22
CA ASP A 588 -13.59 29.67 19.24
C ASP A 588 -13.27 30.54 18.02
N GLN A 589 -13.32 29.95 16.82
CA GLN A 589 -12.94 30.60 15.57
C GLN A 589 -14.07 30.55 14.52
N ILE A 590 -14.10 31.58 13.66
CA ILE A 590 -15.01 31.59 12.51
C ILE A 590 -14.42 30.74 11.39
N GLY A 591 -15.22 29.84 10.83
CA GLY A 591 -14.83 29.04 9.70
C GLY A 591 -13.90 27.87 10.02
N GLN A 592 -13.55 27.63 11.28
CA GLN A 592 -12.72 26.51 11.70
C GLN A 592 -13.52 25.51 12.51
N VAL A 593 -13.44 24.24 12.13
CA VAL A 593 -14.22 23.14 12.71
C VAL A 593 -13.32 21.93 12.93
N THR A 594 -13.49 21.28 14.08
CA THR A 594 -12.80 20.02 14.37
C THR A 594 -13.68 18.83 13.97
N GLY A 595 -13.29 18.14 12.92
CA GLY A 595 -13.84 16.85 12.50
C GLY A 595 -13.08 15.68 13.12
N LEU A 596 -13.61 14.46 12.97
CA LEU A 596 -12.99 13.22 13.41
C LEU A 596 -12.75 12.30 12.20
N ALA A 597 -11.49 11.98 11.95
CA ALA A 597 -11.08 11.08 10.89
C ALA A 597 -10.63 9.72 11.46
N TRP A 598 -10.75 8.68 10.65
CA TRP A 598 -10.16 7.37 10.90
C TRP A 598 -9.11 7.08 9.84
N THR A 599 -7.96 6.57 10.28
CA THR A 599 -6.84 6.20 9.43
C THR A 599 -6.32 4.81 9.81
N GLN A 600 -5.48 4.21 8.98
CA GLN A 600 -4.86 2.93 9.27
C GLN A 600 -4.00 2.93 10.56
N VAL A 601 -3.61 4.10 11.04
CA VAL A 601 -2.83 4.26 12.28
C VAL A 601 -3.70 4.62 13.49
N GLY A 602 -5.00 4.75 13.32
CA GLY A 602 -6.00 5.06 14.35
C GLY A 602 -6.83 6.29 14.03
N GLY A 603 -7.56 6.81 15.03
CA GLY A 603 -8.34 8.04 14.89
C GLY A 603 -7.47 9.29 15.00
N GLU A 604 -7.87 10.34 14.30
CA GLU A 604 -7.21 11.65 14.26
C GLU A 604 -8.22 12.79 14.32
N LEU A 605 -7.81 13.92 14.92
CA LEU A 605 -8.55 15.18 14.79
C LEU A 605 -8.29 15.74 13.39
N LEU A 606 -9.34 16.17 12.73
CA LEU A 606 -9.30 16.75 11.39
C LEU A 606 -9.73 18.21 11.47
N THR A 607 -8.79 19.12 11.43
CA THR A 607 -9.10 20.55 11.32
C THR A 607 -9.61 20.84 9.91
N ILE A 608 -10.74 21.54 9.83
CA ILE A 608 -11.36 21.98 8.59
C ILE A 608 -11.49 23.50 8.68
N GLU A 609 -10.89 24.18 7.73
CA GLU A 609 -10.88 25.64 7.66
C GLU A 609 -11.65 26.10 6.44
N ALA A 610 -12.57 27.04 6.62
CA ALA A 610 -13.30 27.70 5.54
C ALA A 610 -13.06 29.21 5.60
N SER A 611 -12.88 29.81 4.44
CA SER A 611 -12.74 31.27 4.29
C SER A 611 -13.60 31.75 3.13
N SER A 612 -14.25 32.90 3.25
CA SER A 612 -15.02 33.53 2.18
C SER A 612 -14.49 34.90 1.83
N PHE A 613 -14.51 35.24 0.56
CA PHE A 613 -14.09 36.54 0.05
C PHE A 613 -14.93 36.91 -1.18
N THR A 614 -15.00 38.20 -1.52
CA THR A 614 -15.75 38.67 -2.68
C THR A 614 -15.27 37.97 -3.95
N GLY A 615 -16.21 37.40 -4.73
CA GLY A 615 -15.86 36.60 -5.90
C GLY A 615 -17.06 36.41 -6.84
N LYS A 616 -17.09 35.26 -7.52
CA LYS A 616 -18.11 34.87 -8.50
C LYS A 616 -18.73 33.49 -8.21
N GLY A 617 -18.75 33.08 -6.96
CA GLY A 617 -19.30 31.79 -6.55
C GLY A 617 -18.37 30.58 -6.76
N LYS A 618 -17.05 30.78 -6.87
CA LYS A 618 -16.11 29.68 -7.00
C LYS A 618 -15.87 28.97 -5.66
N ILE A 619 -15.78 27.64 -5.72
CA ILE A 619 -15.36 26.82 -4.57
C ILE A 619 -13.94 26.36 -4.82
N ILE A 620 -13.05 26.81 -3.95
CA ILE A 620 -11.63 26.43 -3.96
C ILE A 620 -11.47 25.34 -2.90
N LYS A 621 -10.87 24.22 -3.27
CA LYS A 621 -10.65 23.06 -2.39
C LYS A 621 -9.16 22.77 -2.32
N THR A 622 -8.59 22.71 -1.12
CA THR A 622 -7.16 22.37 -0.92
C THR A 622 -7.00 21.40 0.26
N GLY A 623 -5.88 20.64 0.27
CA GLY A 623 -5.59 19.67 1.33
C GLY A 623 -5.48 18.22 0.85
N LYS A 624 -5.27 17.98 -0.47
CA LYS A 624 -5.12 16.64 -1.06
C LYS A 624 -6.33 15.73 -0.80
N LEU A 625 -7.51 16.28 -1.12
CA LEU A 625 -8.82 15.64 -0.88
C LEU A 625 -9.15 14.64 -1.98
N GLY A 626 -9.51 13.42 -1.61
CA GLY A 626 -10.03 12.40 -2.52
C GLY A 626 -11.42 12.71 -3.06
N ASP A 627 -11.88 11.91 -4.02
CA ASP A 627 -13.12 12.19 -4.76
C ASP A 627 -14.35 12.17 -3.87
N VAL A 628 -14.45 11.19 -2.95
CA VAL A 628 -15.57 11.06 -2.01
C VAL A 628 -15.67 12.28 -1.08
N MET A 629 -14.53 12.79 -0.61
CA MET A 629 -14.50 13.99 0.23
C MET A 629 -14.86 15.25 -0.58
N GLN A 630 -14.51 15.32 -1.86
CA GLN A 630 -14.91 16.42 -2.73
C GLN A 630 -16.42 16.43 -3.01
N GLU A 631 -17.04 15.27 -3.18
CA GLU A 631 -18.49 15.12 -3.29
C GLU A 631 -19.19 15.54 -1.99
N SER A 632 -18.62 15.15 -0.85
CA SER A 632 -19.13 15.56 0.48
C SER A 632 -19.12 17.07 0.67
N ILE A 633 -18.09 17.78 0.18
CA ILE A 633 -18.05 19.24 0.17
C ILE A 633 -19.20 19.84 -0.65
N GLN A 634 -19.48 19.28 -1.83
CA GLN A 634 -20.57 19.76 -2.69
C GLN A 634 -21.95 19.52 -2.06
N ALA A 635 -22.14 18.34 -1.44
CA ALA A 635 -23.36 18.03 -0.70
C ALA A 635 -23.56 18.99 0.48
N ALA A 636 -22.51 19.21 1.28
CA ALA A 636 -22.53 20.14 2.40
C ALA A 636 -22.91 21.58 1.98
N LEU A 637 -22.31 22.08 0.91
CA LEU A 637 -22.63 23.40 0.39
C LEU A 637 -24.10 23.48 -0.10
N SER A 638 -24.60 22.44 -0.76
CA SER A 638 -25.99 22.38 -1.22
C SER A 638 -26.97 22.44 -0.05
N VAL A 639 -26.63 21.77 1.06
CA VAL A 639 -27.43 21.82 2.30
C VAL A 639 -27.43 23.23 2.90
N VAL A 640 -26.28 23.88 3.00
CA VAL A 640 -26.19 25.27 3.51
C VAL A 640 -26.95 26.22 2.60
N ARG A 641 -26.82 26.07 1.28
CA ARG A 641 -27.54 26.89 0.30
C ARG A 641 -29.04 26.75 0.43
N SER A 642 -29.56 25.54 0.64
CA SER A 642 -31.00 25.32 0.83
C SER A 642 -31.54 25.91 2.13
N ARG A 643 -30.72 26.21 3.10
CA ARG A 643 -31.05 26.77 4.41
C ARG A 643 -30.53 28.20 4.61
N SER A 644 -30.06 28.86 3.57
CA SER A 644 -29.41 30.15 3.66
C SER A 644 -30.24 31.19 4.42
N GLU A 645 -31.55 31.30 4.11
CA GLU A 645 -32.44 32.26 4.77
C GLU A 645 -32.56 32.01 6.27
N SER A 646 -32.80 30.76 6.69
CA SER A 646 -32.90 30.39 8.11
C SER A 646 -31.58 30.56 8.87
N LEU A 647 -30.45 30.41 8.17
CA LEU A 647 -29.10 30.56 8.72
C LEU A 647 -28.58 32.02 8.72
N GLY A 648 -29.40 32.99 8.31
CA GLY A 648 -29.00 34.39 8.24
C GLY A 648 -27.95 34.68 7.17
N ILE A 649 -27.91 33.87 6.13
CA ILE A 649 -26.94 33.96 5.03
C ILE A 649 -27.67 34.56 3.82
N ASP A 650 -27.08 35.59 3.20
CA ASP A 650 -27.63 36.15 1.96
C ASP A 650 -27.81 35.05 0.90
N PRO A 651 -29.05 34.83 0.41
CA PRO A 651 -29.26 33.83 -0.63
C PRO A 651 -28.45 33.98 -1.91
N LYS A 652 -27.86 35.17 -2.15
CA LYS A 652 -27.02 35.43 -3.32
C LYS A 652 -25.54 35.14 -3.07
N PHE A 653 -25.14 34.65 -1.90
CA PHE A 653 -23.74 34.40 -1.58
C PHE A 653 -23.02 33.57 -2.65
N TYR A 654 -23.72 32.63 -3.28
CA TYR A 654 -23.17 31.76 -4.31
C TYR A 654 -22.85 32.48 -5.64
N GLU A 655 -23.27 33.73 -5.84
CA GLU A 655 -22.93 34.59 -6.99
C GLU A 655 -21.89 35.66 -6.65
N GLU A 656 -21.80 36.03 -5.38
CA GLU A 656 -21.02 37.20 -4.93
C GLU A 656 -19.80 36.83 -4.07
N GLN A 657 -19.71 35.61 -3.58
CA GLN A 657 -18.62 35.17 -2.71
C GLN A 657 -17.96 33.89 -3.21
N ASP A 658 -16.67 33.91 -3.33
CA ASP A 658 -15.84 32.72 -3.49
C ASP A 658 -15.57 32.12 -2.09
N ILE A 659 -15.63 30.79 -2.00
CA ILE A 659 -15.38 30.08 -0.73
C ILE A 659 -14.18 29.16 -0.91
N HIS A 660 -13.21 29.28 -0.01
CA HIS A 660 -12.04 28.41 0.04
C HIS A 660 -12.18 27.49 1.26
N ILE A 661 -12.21 26.18 1.02
CA ILE A 661 -12.16 25.18 2.06
C ILE A 661 -10.80 24.50 2.02
N HIS A 662 -10.15 24.42 3.17
CA HIS A 662 -8.84 23.85 3.35
C HIS A 662 -8.85 22.82 4.47
N VAL A 663 -8.20 21.69 4.22
CA VAL A 663 -7.95 20.69 5.26
C VAL A 663 -6.44 20.55 5.38
N PRO A 664 -5.82 21.09 6.44
CA PRO A 664 -4.37 21.08 6.66
C PRO A 664 -3.74 19.69 6.58
N GLU A 665 -2.40 19.59 6.62
CA GLU A 665 -1.62 18.36 6.46
C GLU A 665 -1.69 17.75 5.04
N GLY A 666 -1.38 18.55 4.01
CA GLY A 666 -1.40 18.13 2.60
C GLY A 666 -0.46 16.98 2.23
N ALA A 667 0.41 16.54 3.13
CA ALA A 667 1.25 15.37 2.93
C ALA A 667 0.47 14.04 2.97
N THR A 668 -0.66 14.00 3.73
CA THR A 668 -1.49 12.82 3.91
C THR A 668 -2.75 12.93 3.04
N PRO A 669 -3.01 12.01 2.09
CA PRO A 669 -4.27 11.98 1.36
C PRO A 669 -5.44 11.75 2.32
N LYS A 670 -6.53 12.51 2.11
CA LYS A 670 -7.75 12.42 2.93
C LYS A 670 -8.92 12.09 2.01
N ASP A 671 -9.65 11.04 2.34
CA ASP A 671 -10.84 10.65 1.60
C ASP A 671 -11.89 10.05 2.54
N GLY A 672 -13.16 10.21 2.18
CA GLY A 672 -14.29 9.64 2.90
C GLY A 672 -15.42 10.61 3.16
N PRO A 673 -16.67 10.11 3.33
CA PRO A 673 -17.87 10.95 3.45
C PRO A 673 -18.09 11.49 4.86
N SER A 674 -17.40 10.98 5.88
CA SER A 674 -17.69 11.24 7.31
C SER A 674 -17.36 12.66 7.81
N ALA A 675 -16.81 13.52 6.96
CA ALA A 675 -16.56 14.93 7.27
C ALA A 675 -17.70 15.87 6.83
N GLY A 676 -18.77 15.35 6.23
CA GLY A 676 -19.85 16.14 5.65
C GLY A 676 -20.53 17.11 6.63
N ALA A 677 -20.83 16.65 7.83
CA ALA A 677 -21.38 17.51 8.88
C ALA A 677 -20.42 18.65 9.29
N ALA A 678 -19.14 18.36 9.41
CA ALA A 678 -18.13 19.35 9.76
C ALA A 678 -17.90 20.36 8.61
N MET A 679 -17.95 19.92 7.35
CA MET A 679 -17.90 20.81 6.18
C MET A 679 -19.10 21.76 6.14
N ALA A 680 -20.31 21.26 6.38
CA ALA A 680 -21.53 22.08 6.42
C ALA A 680 -21.46 23.13 7.56
N THR A 681 -20.95 22.72 8.71
CA THR A 681 -20.71 23.61 9.85
C THR A 681 -19.69 24.71 9.53
N ALA A 682 -18.57 24.35 8.88
CA ALA A 682 -17.55 25.32 8.47
C ALA A 682 -18.10 26.35 7.47
N PHE A 683 -18.88 25.91 6.49
CA PHE A 683 -19.58 26.82 5.55
C PHE A 683 -20.57 27.72 6.26
N THR A 684 -21.38 27.15 7.15
CA THR A 684 -22.36 27.96 7.91
C THR A 684 -21.66 29.02 8.77
N SER A 685 -20.61 28.64 9.48
CA SER A 685 -19.83 29.52 10.32
C SER A 685 -19.21 30.69 9.55
N VAL A 686 -18.53 30.40 8.42
CA VAL A 686 -17.86 31.45 7.64
C VAL A 686 -18.85 32.42 6.99
N LEU A 687 -20.00 31.90 6.51
CA LEU A 687 -21.00 32.69 5.80
C LEU A 687 -21.89 33.50 6.77
N SER A 688 -22.26 32.94 7.94
CA SER A 688 -23.00 33.64 8.99
C SER A 688 -22.13 34.49 9.92
N LYS A 689 -20.79 34.34 9.80
CA LYS A 689 -19.79 34.99 10.68
C LYS A 689 -20.01 34.66 12.17
N ILE A 690 -20.41 33.45 12.47
CA ILE A 690 -20.62 32.93 13.81
C ILE A 690 -19.48 32.00 14.18
N PRO A 691 -18.73 32.22 15.28
CA PRO A 691 -17.66 31.30 15.68
C PRO A 691 -18.17 29.93 16.04
N VAL A 692 -17.32 28.92 15.80
CA VAL A 692 -17.53 27.52 16.18
C VAL A 692 -16.80 27.26 17.49
N ARG A 693 -17.43 26.51 18.38
CA ARG A 693 -16.85 26.10 19.65
C ARG A 693 -15.64 25.20 19.45
N SER A 694 -14.53 25.56 20.08
CA SER A 694 -13.25 24.85 19.99
C SER A 694 -13.23 23.50 20.75
N ASP A 695 -14.08 23.37 21.78
CA ASP A 695 -14.19 22.18 22.62
C ASP A 695 -15.11 21.07 22.04
N VAL A 696 -15.64 21.27 20.82
CA VAL A 696 -16.57 20.35 20.15
C VAL A 696 -15.91 19.74 18.93
N ALA A 697 -16.03 18.42 18.79
CA ALA A 697 -15.69 17.71 17.55
C ALA A 697 -16.90 16.95 17.01
N MET A 698 -16.91 16.71 15.70
CA MET A 698 -18.05 16.03 15.07
C MET A 698 -17.61 15.06 13.98
N THR A 699 -18.49 14.12 13.69
CA THR A 699 -18.37 13.22 12.55
C THR A 699 -19.76 12.86 12.04
N GLY A 700 -19.90 12.74 10.73
CA GLY A 700 -21.15 12.34 10.09
C GLY A 700 -21.11 12.58 8.59
N GLU A 701 -21.65 11.67 7.83
CA GLU A 701 -21.95 11.87 6.41
C GLU A 701 -23.23 12.70 6.30
N ILE A 702 -23.28 13.64 5.36
CA ILE A 702 -24.44 14.52 5.20
C ILE A 702 -25.19 14.21 3.91
N THR A 703 -26.51 14.10 4.00
CA THR A 703 -27.39 14.01 2.82
C THR A 703 -27.80 15.40 2.33
N LEU A 704 -28.30 15.51 1.11
CA LEU A 704 -28.80 16.78 0.56
C LEU A 704 -29.99 17.36 1.37
N ARG A 705 -30.67 16.54 2.18
CA ARG A 705 -31.73 16.97 3.10
C ARG A 705 -31.21 17.48 4.43
N GLY A 706 -29.91 17.32 4.70
CA GLY A 706 -29.28 17.67 5.95
C GLY A 706 -29.36 16.59 7.04
N GLU A 707 -29.74 15.36 6.70
CA GLU A 707 -29.71 14.22 7.61
C GLU A 707 -28.26 13.75 7.77
N VAL A 708 -27.86 13.44 9.02
CA VAL A 708 -26.50 13.00 9.38
C VAL A 708 -26.51 11.47 9.46
N LEU A 709 -25.86 10.83 8.52
CA LEU A 709 -25.82 9.38 8.39
C LEU A 709 -24.70 8.74 9.20
N LYS A 710 -24.89 7.45 9.54
CA LYS A 710 -23.93 6.65 10.29
C LYS A 710 -22.56 6.55 9.60
N ILE A 711 -21.51 6.43 10.43
CA ILE A 711 -20.12 6.34 9.98
C ILE A 711 -19.44 5.10 10.57
N GLY A 712 -18.29 4.72 10.00
CA GLY A 712 -17.41 3.69 10.54
C GLY A 712 -16.30 4.23 11.45
N GLY A 713 -15.69 3.34 12.23
CA GLY A 713 -14.53 3.66 13.06
C GLY A 713 -14.83 4.59 14.25
N LEU A 714 -16.03 4.47 14.84
CA LEU A 714 -16.46 5.35 15.94
C LEU A 714 -15.53 5.25 17.15
N LYS A 715 -15.09 4.04 17.53
CA LYS A 715 -14.18 3.83 18.67
C LYS A 715 -12.89 4.62 18.51
N GLU A 716 -12.24 4.51 17.34
CA GLU A 716 -11.00 5.19 17.04
C GLU A 716 -11.18 6.73 17.02
N LYS A 717 -12.31 7.20 16.50
CA LYS A 717 -12.66 8.61 16.46
C LYS A 717 -12.85 9.21 17.86
N LEU A 718 -13.55 8.50 18.75
CA LEU A 718 -13.72 8.92 20.14
C LEU A 718 -12.39 8.89 20.90
N LEU A 719 -11.53 7.92 20.64
CA LEU A 719 -10.17 7.89 21.18
C LEU A 719 -9.35 9.10 20.73
N ALA A 720 -9.50 9.54 19.49
CA ALA A 720 -8.82 10.73 18.99
C ALA A 720 -9.37 11.99 19.66
N ALA A 721 -10.68 12.13 19.81
CA ALA A 721 -11.32 13.23 20.50
C ALA A 721 -10.84 13.36 21.96
N ARG A 722 -10.85 12.25 22.71
CA ARG A 722 -10.34 12.20 24.08
C ARG A 722 -8.86 12.60 24.16
N ARG A 723 -8.03 12.06 23.28
CA ARG A 723 -6.60 12.38 23.22
C ARG A 723 -6.35 13.83 22.86
N GLY A 724 -7.16 14.42 21.99
CA GLY A 724 -7.09 15.83 21.60
C GLY A 724 -7.65 16.80 22.63
N GLY A 725 -8.22 16.33 23.74
CA GLY A 725 -8.79 17.21 24.79
C GLY A 725 -10.18 17.76 24.47
N ILE A 726 -10.86 17.21 23.48
CA ILE A 726 -12.26 17.54 23.12
C ILE A 726 -13.17 17.15 24.29
N LYS A 727 -14.17 18.01 24.58
CA LYS A 727 -15.14 17.76 25.64
C LYS A 727 -16.46 17.20 25.10
N VAL A 728 -16.93 17.72 23.98
CA VAL A 728 -18.20 17.33 23.37
C VAL A 728 -17.98 16.70 22.02
N VAL A 729 -18.58 15.53 21.79
CA VAL A 729 -18.49 14.84 20.50
C VAL A 729 -19.87 14.59 19.92
N LEU A 730 -20.10 15.12 18.72
CA LEU A 730 -21.34 14.88 17.98
C LEU A 730 -21.18 13.66 17.09
N ILE A 731 -22.10 12.71 17.28
CA ILE A 731 -22.13 11.46 16.51
C ILE A 731 -23.48 11.30 15.83
N PRO A 732 -23.59 10.61 14.68
CA PRO A 732 -24.87 10.29 14.08
C PRO A 732 -25.74 9.42 15.01
N GLU A 733 -27.06 9.67 15.06
CA GLU A 733 -28.01 8.85 15.84
C GLU A 733 -27.90 7.36 15.50
N GLY A 734 -27.65 7.03 14.22
CA GLY A 734 -27.44 5.65 13.76
C GLY A 734 -26.27 4.90 14.40
N ASN A 735 -25.30 5.63 15.01
CA ASN A 735 -24.14 5.07 15.69
C ASN A 735 -24.33 4.90 17.22
N VAL A 736 -25.50 5.25 17.78
CA VAL A 736 -25.76 5.08 19.24
C VAL A 736 -25.62 3.62 19.68
N ARG A 737 -26.01 2.68 18.84
CA ARG A 737 -25.84 1.25 19.11
C ARG A 737 -24.37 0.83 19.22
N ASP A 738 -23.46 1.48 18.46
CA ASP A 738 -22.04 1.17 18.43
C ASP A 738 -21.36 1.60 19.75
N LEU A 739 -21.97 2.52 20.53
CA LEU A 739 -21.49 2.92 21.85
C LEU A 739 -21.47 1.79 22.88
N LYS A 740 -22.25 0.70 22.66
CA LYS A 740 -22.25 -0.47 23.53
C LYS A 740 -20.91 -1.23 23.45
N GLU A 741 -20.26 -1.20 22.30
CA GLU A 741 -18.97 -1.86 22.05
C GLU A 741 -17.77 -1.02 22.49
N ILE A 742 -18.01 0.23 22.95
CA ILE A 742 -16.96 1.17 23.34
C ILE A 742 -16.76 1.12 24.85
N PRO A 743 -15.53 0.90 25.34
CA PRO A 743 -15.21 0.85 26.75
C PRO A 743 -15.65 2.13 27.51
N ASP A 744 -16.17 1.93 28.74
CA ASP A 744 -16.70 3.03 29.56
C ASP A 744 -15.67 4.12 29.86
N ASN A 745 -14.41 3.73 30.08
CA ASN A 745 -13.31 4.66 30.29
C ASN A 745 -13.08 5.68 29.15
N ILE A 746 -13.59 5.42 27.95
CA ILE A 746 -13.54 6.40 26.84
C ILE A 746 -14.73 7.33 26.92
N LYS A 747 -15.89 6.82 27.30
CA LYS A 747 -17.16 7.56 27.36
C LYS A 747 -17.19 8.51 28.55
N GLU A 748 -16.61 8.14 29.70
CA GLU A 748 -16.65 8.93 30.93
C GLU A 748 -16.03 10.34 30.80
N ASP A 749 -15.05 10.51 29.92
CA ASP A 749 -14.37 11.80 29.73
C ASP A 749 -14.97 12.65 28.58
N LEU A 750 -16.00 12.16 27.88
CA LEU A 750 -16.60 12.78 26.70
C LEU A 750 -18.11 12.94 26.85
N ASP A 751 -18.63 14.14 26.58
CA ASP A 751 -20.07 14.40 26.43
C ASP A 751 -20.47 14.01 24.99
N ILE A 752 -20.95 12.77 24.81
CA ILE A 752 -21.29 12.22 23.48
C ILE A 752 -22.76 12.54 23.20
N LYS A 753 -23.00 13.37 22.19
CA LYS A 753 -24.36 13.78 21.77
C LYS A 753 -24.74 13.17 20.42
N PRO A 754 -25.75 12.30 20.37
CA PRO A 754 -26.29 11.83 19.11
C PRO A 754 -27.08 12.96 18.42
N VAL A 755 -26.88 13.06 17.10
CA VAL A 755 -27.57 14.03 16.25
C VAL A 755 -28.11 13.34 14.99
N ARG A 756 -29.29 13.76 14.55
CA ARG A 756 -29.92 13.25 13.34
C ARG A 756 -29.88 14.26 12.20
N TRP A 757 -30.00 15.54 12.51
CA TRP A 757 -30.07 16.61 11.53
C TRP A 757 -28.94 17.61 11.71
N ILE A 758 -28.52 18.21 10.61
CA ILE A 758 -27.48 19.25 10.64
C ILE A 758 -27.88 20.46 11.50
N ASP A 759 -29.19 20.74 11.56
CA ASP A 759 -29.71 21.83 12.36
C ASP A 759 -29.40 21.61 13.85
N GLU A 760 -29.54 20.39 14.38
CA GLU A 760 -29.14 20.00 15.74
C GLU A 760 -27.62 20.16 15.97
N VAL A 761 -26.83 19.85 14.93
CA VAL A 761 -25.37 20.05 14.99
C VAL A 761 -25.06 21.55 15.16
N LEU A 762 -25.67 22.40 14.33
CA LEU A 762 -25.43 23.84 14.34
C LEU A 762 -25.86 24.47 15.67
N ASP A 763 -26.99 24.01 16.25
CA ASP A 763 -27.49 24.45 17.54
C ASP A 763 -26.49 24.24 18.68
N ILE A 764 -25.70 23.16 18.63
CA ILE A 764 -24.74 22.81 19.68
C ILE A 764 -23.37 23.47 19.45
N VAL A 765 -22.98 23.59 18.21
CA VAL A 765 -21.59 23.92 17.84
C VAL A 765 -21.36 25.40 17.64
N LEU A 766 -22.36 26.15 17.18
CA LEU A 766 -22.24 27.59 17.01
C LEU A 766 -22.33 28.29 18.36
N THR A 767 -21.51 29.34 18.59
CA THR A 767 -21.49 30.10 19.84
C THR A 767 -22.76 30.92 20.10
N ARG A 768 -23.55 31.16 19.03
CA ARG A 768 -24.89 31.79 19.08
C ARG A 768 -25.73 31.27 17.91
N GLN A 769 -27.05 31.34 18.07
CA GLN A 769 -27.99 30.98 17.00
C GLN A 769 -27.94 31.97 15.84
N PRO A 770 -27.99 31.49 14.58
CA PRO A 770 -28.16 32.34 13.41
C PRO A 770 -29.48 33.13 13.52
N ILE A 771 -29.47 34.40 13.14
CA ILE A 771 -30.67 35.19 12.99
C ILE A 771 -31.11 35.08 11.55
N PRO A 772 -32.37 34.66 11.26
CA PRO A 772 -32.83 34.51 9.88
C PRO A 772 -32.60 35.78 9.06
N TRP A 773 -32.22 35.58 7.79
CA TRP A 773 -31.96 36.68 6.88
C TRP A 773 -33.28 37.37 6.50
N GLU A 774 -33.41 38.62 6.84
CA GLU A 774 -34.53 39.47 6.43
C GLU A 774 -34.12 40.29 5.21
N LYS A 775 -34.89 40.21 4.14
CA LYS A 775 -34.71 41.04 2.96
C LYS A 775 -34.88 42.49 3.37
N GLU A 776 -33.86 43.31 3.33
CA GLU A 776 -34.06 44.76 3.45
C GLU A 776 -35.02 45.17 2.36
N GLU A 777 -36.28 45.43 2.72
CA GLU A 777 -37.20 46.14 1.84
C GLU A 777 -36.55 47.48 1.55
N SER A 778 -36.04 47.69 0.35
CA SER A 778 -35.59 48.97 -0.14
C SER A 778 -36.77 49.93 -0.05
N SER A 779 -36.77 50.78 0.98
CA SER A 779 -37.69 51.87 1.11
C SER A 779 -37.39 52.93 0.04
N ASP A 780 -37.78 52.68 -1.18
CA ASP A 780 -37.94 53.72 -2.19
C ASP A 780 -39.11 54.61 -1.82
N LYS A 781 -38.90 55.51 -0.85
CA LYS A 781 -39.72 56.70 -0.71
C LYS A 781 -39.29 57.65 -1.80
N VAL A 782 -40.04 57.58 -2.92
CA VAL A 782 -40.12 58.64 -3.92
C VAL A 782 -40.52 59.94 -3.22
N SER A 783 -39.59 60.79 -2.91
CA SER A 783 -39.85 62.18 -2.59
C SER A 783 -39.73 63.01 -3.90
N THR A 784 -40.90 63.11 -4.58
CA THR A 784 -41.11 64.22 -5.53
C THR A 784 -41.10 65.52 -4.76
N LYS A 785 -40.08 66.37 -4.89
CA LYS A 785 -40.16 67.78 -4.70
C LYS A 785 -39.44 68.56 -5.81
N LYS A 786 -40.31 69.33 -6.49
CA LYS A 786 -40.03 70.27 -7.54
C LYS A 786 -39.08 71.39 -7.07
N SER A 787 -38.28 71.79 -8.07
CA SER A 787 -37.90 73.13 -8.49
C SER A 787 -36.88 73.94 -7.68
N ARG A 788 -35.85 74.36 -8.23
CA ARG A 788 -35.52 75.72 -8.76
C ARG A 788 -34.01 75.93 -8.86
N SER A 789 -33.66 76.23 -10.08
CA SER A 789 -32.43 76.83 -10.55
C SER A 789 -31.72 77.85 -9.59
N LYS A 790 -30.42 77.73 -9.43
CA LYS A 790 -29.54 78.88 -9.54
C LYS A 790 -28.12 78.45 -9.93
N LYS A 791 -27.68 79.08 -11.02
CA LYS A 791 -26.30 79.12 -11.50
C LYS A 791 -25.39 79.77 -10.48
N SER A 792 -24.18 79.26 -10.29
CA SER A 792 -22.95 80.06 -10.32
C SER A 792 -21.72 79.23 -10.18
N GLN A 793 -20.90 79.21 -11.22
CA GLN A 793 -19.53 79.57 -11.30
C GLN A 793 -18.45 78.74 -10.55
N ALA A 794 -17.60 78.23 -11.39
CA ALA A 794 -16.31 77.65 -11.20
C ALA A 794 -15.37 78.33 -10.25
N LYS A 795 -14.50 77.55 -9.59
CA LYS A 795 -13.07 77.84 -9.55
C LYS A 795 -12.28 76.59 -9.18
N ALA A 796 -11.26 76.35 -10.00
CA ALA A 796 -10.20 75.40 -9.80
C ALA A 796 -9.28 75.77 -8.60
N HIS A 797 -8.84 74.76 -7.92
CA HIS A 797 -7.41 74.57 -7.58
C HIS A 797 -7.14 73.11 -7.38
#